data_685a6a7f30802d38fb2198124501be8a
#
_entry.id   685a6a7f30802d38fb2198124501be8a
#
_cell.length_a   1.000
_cell.length_b   1.000
_cell.length_c   1.000
_cell.angle_alpha   90.00
_cell.angle_beta   90.00
_cell.angle_gamma   90.00
#
_symmetry.space_group_name_H-M   'P 1'
#
loop_
_entity.id
_entity.type
_entity.pdbx_description
1 polymer ?
#
loop_
_entity_poly.entity_id
_entity_poly.type
_entity_poly.pdbx_seq_one_letter_code
_entity_poly.pdbx_strand_id
1 'polypeptide(L)'
;MGAQYRAFLSYSHRDAKWANWLHRALETYRPPKALVGTTTAVGVVPRRLIPIFQDRQELASATELGAVINAALRESACQIVICSPDAARSRWVNEEILAFKRLGREDRIFPLIVSGEPNASSLPGRESEECFPPALRFHLGADGTLSDAPAEPVAADARPGKDGKARAKLKLAAAVLGVGFDVLRRREQHRRNRRLFVAACAATCGMVLTTGLATYALIQRSIAQKQTARAEKEADAAEQTTNFLIGLFRLADPSEARGSTVTAREMLDQAKVRVDSELTQQPAIQARLLQTLGTVYTGLGLYRDAQPLLKRSLAMERRMPDTEVVALSEGLNDFADLQSLQADYTAAEQAYREAIGRIGPRPKDHRSRVTLANSLFGLGSVLRTEGRYPEAEHSLREALAMQTKLYGAKHGDIGRTLVDLAMTLDDEDELKAALPLMRSAVNMQRELYGSQPHPDLADAVNDLGSLLEENGDYDESEKMYREAVALRRRLYGDKHPKIAQGLNNLASAMQDKGELASSEATYLQALAMERELLGNVHPEVANTLNNVAFVQYDRGDTAGALATEREALGIYRKLFPGDHPRVAAVTNTIGLWLTFAGEYAEAERDLRTGLEMRQRLFKDTSPDVASSLENLAILQVATRRYSDALESARTAMRIFTHAFSADNWRTAIAESAAGGALTGLGSYAEAEKLLGHSSAILRKDPFAQAAFRTLTQRYLQALHEQEHRKAPERAAGPALQRVSPQAMAAAPRP
;
A
#
# COMPACT_ATOMS: atom_id res chain seq x y z
N MET A 1 -48.95 -31.49 -69.72
CA MET A 1 -48.11 -32.36 -68.93
C MET A 1 -46.71 -31.70 -68.86
N GLY A 2 -46.11 -31.58 -67.72
CA GLY A 2 -44.74 -30.96 -67.54
C GLY A 2 -43.69 -31.92 -68.13
N ALA A 3 -42.69 -31.37 -68.81
CA ALA A 3 -41.60 -32.13 -69.39
C ALA A 3 -40.87 -32.91 -68.26
N GLN A 4 -40.63 -34.21 -68.51
CA GLN A 4 -39.94 -35.08 -67.53
C GLN A 4 -38.46 -34.72 -67.41
N TYR A 5 -37.82 -34.40 -68.57
CA TYR A 5 -36.42 -33.97 -68.63
C TYR A 5 -36.29 -32.47 -68.86
N ARG A 6 -35.32 -31.84 -68.22
CA ARG A 6 -35.04 -30.42 -68.43
C ARG A 6 -34.36 -30.15 -69.77
N ALA A 7 -33.56 -31.08 -70.24
CA ALA A 7 -32.93 -31.05 -71.53
C ALA A 7 -32.68 -32.44 -72.05
N PHE A 8 -32.68 -32.62 -73.36
CA PHE A 8 -32.13 -33.77 -74.07
C PHE A 8 -30.79 -33.40 -74.65
N LEU A 9 -29.74 -34.20 -74.40
CA LEU A 9 -28.42 -33.94 -74.91
C LEU A 9 -28.08 -34.79 -76.12
N SER A 10 -28.08 -34.12 -77.28
CA SER A 10 -27.70 -34.71 -78.56
C SER A 10 -26.20 -34.57 -78.82
N TYR A 11 -25.55 -35.61 -79.19
CA TYR A 11 -24.10 -35.58 -79.43
C TYR A 11 -23.61 -36.76 -80.27
N SER A 12 -22.50 -36.57 -81.01
CA SER A 12 -21.76 -37.69 -81.62
C SER A 12 -21.05 -38.51 -80.57
N HIS A 13 -21.00 -39.85 -80.78
CA HIS A 13 -20.30 -40.71 -79.79
C HIS A 13 -18.83 -40.31 -79.59
N ARG A 14 -18.21 -39.65 -80.59
CA ARG A 14 -16.83 -39.11 -80.44
C ARG A 14 -16.76 -37.93 -79.49
N ASP A 15 -17.88 -37.23 -79.28
CA ASP A 15 -18.01 -36.11 -78.42
C ASP A 15 -18.42 -36.51 -76.97
N ALA A 16 -18.44 -37.77 -76.64
CA ALA A 16 -18.89 -38.30 -75.34
C ALA A 16 -18.21 -37.63 -74.14
N LYS A 17 -16.92 -37.23 -74.24
CA LYS A 17 -16.21 -36.49 -73.17
C LYS A 17 -16.82 -35.13 -72.90
N TRP A 18 -17.27 -34.42 -73.93
CA TRP A 18 -17.97 -33.16 -73.86
C TRP A 18 -19.37 -33.31 -73.27
N ALA A 19 -20.09 -34.33 -73.77
CA ALA A 19 -21.41 -34.67 -73.28
C ALA A 19 -21.39 -34.98 -71.76
N ASN A 20 -20.50 -35.87 -71.33
CA ASN A 20 -20.35 -36.20 -69.91
C ASN A 20 -19.96 -34.98 -69.04
N TRP A 21 -19.05 -34.13 -69.55
CA TRP A 21 -18.70 -32.91 -68.85
C TRP A 21 -19.91 -31.98 -68.73
N LEU A 22 -20.66 -31.73 -69.82
CA LEU A 22 -21.78 -30.81 -69.83
C LEU A 22 -22.91 -31.34 -68.93
N HIS A 23 -23.25 -32.61 -69.06
CA HIS A 23 -24.25 -33.27 -68.23
C HIS A 23 -23.98 -33.05 -66.76
N ARG A 24 -22.78 -33.41 -66.24
CA ARG A 24 -22.38 -33.19 -64.83
C ARG A 24 -22.39 -31.69 -64.48
N ALA A 25 -21.91 -30.84 -65.39
CA ALA A 25 -21.79 -29.40 -65.13
C ALA A 25 -23.16 -28.73 -65.03
N LEU A 26 -24.17 -29.17 -65.77
CA LEU A 26 -25.54 -28.66 -65.69
C LEU A 26 -26.31 -29.28 -64.52
N GLU A 27 -26.23 -30.58 -64.26
CA GLU A 27 -26.92 -31.22 -63.12
C GLU A 27 -26.43 -30.75 -61.78
N THR A 28 -25.13 -30.44 -61.64
CA THR A 28 -24.57 -29.86 -60.42
C THR A 28 -24.81 -28.36 -60.28
N TYR A 29 -25.31 -27.71 -61.34
CA TYR A 29 -25.58 -26.29 -61.32
C TYR A 29 -26.77 -25.97 -60.42
N ARG A 30 -26.57 -25.02 -59.52
CA ARG A 30 -27.61 -24.53 -58.62
C ARG A 30 -28.02 -23.10 -59.04
N PRO A 31 -29.22 -22.92 -59.57
CA PRO A 31 -29.73 -21.57 -59.85
C PRO A 31 -29.73 -20.66 -58.65
N PRO A 32 -29.68 -19.35 -58.85
CA PRO A 32 -29.85 -18.38 -57.77
C PRO A 32 -31.12 -18.62 -56.96
N LYS A 33 -31.03 -18.57 -55.61
CA LYS A 33 -32.22 -18.78 -54.77
C LYS A 33 -33.38 -17.87 -55.14
N ALA A 34 -33.10 -16.63 -55.58
CA ALA A 34 -34.11 -15.67 -56.02
C ALA A 34 -34.87 -16.05 -57.33
N LEU A 35 -34.25 -16.92 -58.13
CA LEU A 35 -34.87 -17.42 -59.34
C LEU A 35 -35.60 -18.75 -59.17
N VAL A 36 -35.26 -19.49 -58.13
CA VAL A 36 -35.91 -20.78 -57.86
C VAL A 36 -37.39 -20.57 -57.55
N GLY A 37 -38.26 -21.26 -58.29
CA GLY A 37 -39.71 -21.15 -58.17
C GLY A 37 -40.33 -20.06 -59.09
N THR A 38 -39.52 -19.23 -59.74
CA THR A 38 -40.06 -18.28 -60.73
C THR A 38 -40.43 -18.99 -62.02
N THR A 39 -41.50 -18.52 -62.70
CA THR A 39 -41.93 -19.08 -63.99
C THR A 39 -41.23 -18.33 -65.12
N THR A 40 -40.67 -19.05 -66.08
CA THR A 40 -39.97 -18.57 -67.25
C THR A 40 -40.64 -19.14 -68.52
N ALA A 41 -40.20 -18.74 -69.75
CA ALA A 41 -40.69 -19.27 -70.99
C ALA A 41 -40.44 -20.81 -71.12
N VAL A 42 -39.48 -21.38 -70.38
CA VAL A 42 -39.15 -22.81 -70.41
C VAL A 42 -39.76 -23.58 -69.20
N GLY A 43 -40.52 -22.89 -68.33
CA GLY A 43 -41.20 -23.47 -67.18
C GLY A 43 -40.66 -22.93 -65.82
N VAL A 44 -41.06 -23.58 -64.75
CA VAL A 44 -40.61 -23.18 -63.35
C VAL A 44 -39.19 -23.50 -63.16
N VAL A 45 -38.37 -22.51 -62.65
CA VAL A 45 -36.99 -22.65 -62.39
C VAL A 45 -36.75 -23.61 -61.15
N PRO A 46 -36.10 -24.74 -61.37
CA PRO A 46 -35.89 -25.72 -60.29
C PRO A 46 -34.72 -25.38 -59.37
N ARG A 47 -34.62 -26.06 -58.25
CA ARG A 47 -33.46 -25.93 -57.38
C ARG A 47 -32.14 -26.47 -57.97
N ARG A 48 -32.26 -27.43 -58.97
CA ARG A 48 -31.17 -28.00 -59.76
C ARG A 48 -31.67 -28.27 -61.18
N LEU A 49 -30.76 -28.26 -62.16
CA LEU A 49 -31.09 -28.58 -63.57
C LEU A 49 -31.08 -30.09 -63.77
N ILE A 50 -31.98 -30.78 -63.11
CA ILE A 50 -32.12 -32.27 -63.19
C ILE A 50 -33.57 -32.62 -63.48
N PRO A 51 -33.83 -33.74 -64.12
CA PRO A 51 -32.87 -34.61 -64.86
C PRO A 51 -32.58 -34.07 -66.28
N ILE A 52 -31.38 -34.36 -66.77
CA ILE A 52 -30.99 -34.14 -68.16
C ILE A 52 -30.80 -35.51 -68.80
N PHE A 53 -31.50 -35.75 -69.88
CA PHE A 53 -31.39 -37.01 -70.60
C PHE A 53 -30.12 -37.08 -71.43
N GLN A 54 -29.37 -38.19 -71.33
CA GLN A 54 -28.16 -38.50 -72.10
C GLN A 54 -28.24 -39.94 -72.61
N ASP A 55 -28.38 -40.11 -73.97
CA ASP A 55 -28.81 -41.34 -74.66
C ASP A 55 -28.05 -42.63 -74.28
N ARG A 56 -26.79 -42.56 -73.89
CA ARG A 56 -25.97 -43.74 -73.61
C ARG A 56 -25.81 -44.11 -72.13
N GLN A 57 -26.28 -43.30 -71.23
CA GLN A 57 -26.22 -43.58 -69.80
C GLN A 57 -27.46 -44.21 -69.19
N GLU A 58 -28.59 -43.98 -69.88
CA GLU A 58 -29.89 -44.45 -69.42
C GLU A 58 -30.41 -45.68 -70.12
N LEU A 59 -29.72 -46.17 -71.22
CA LEU A 59 -30.12 -47.30 -71.99
C LEU A 59 -29.24 -48.54 -71.87
N ALA A 60 -29.63 -49.46 -71.01
CA ALA A 60 -28.83 -50.69 -70.72
C ALA A 60 -28.97 -51.84 -71.79
N SER A 61 -30.14 -51.92 -72.49
CA SER A 61 -30.34 -52.81 -73.62
C SER A 61 -31.70 -52.47 -74.25
N ALA A 62 -31.80 -52.19 -75.57
CA ALA A 62 -33.07 -51.97 -76.22
C ALA A 62 -33.06 -52.43 -77.66
N THR A 63 -33.92 -53.35 -77.97
CA THR A 63 -34.31 -53.75 -79.33
C THR A 63 -35.09 -52.67 -80.06
N GLU A 64 -35.51 -51.60 -79.37
CA GLU A 64 -36.29 -50.43 -79.91
C GLU A 64 -35.69 -49.09 -79.58
N LEU A 65 -34.40 -48.88 -79.82
CA LEU A 65 -33.63 -47.71 -79.49
C LEU A 65 -34.30 -46.41 -80.02
N GLY A 66 -34.87 -46.46 -81.19
CA GLY A 66 -35.53 -45.29 -81.81
C GLY A 66 -36.79 -44.85 -81.08
N ALA A 67 -37.60 -45.76 -80.53
CA ALA A 67 -38.81 -45.42 -79.78
C ALA A 67 -38.51 -44.73 -78.45
N VAL A 68 -37.50 -45.20 -77.72
CA VAL A 68 -37.09 -44.59 -76.42
C VAL A 68 -36.51 -43.21 -76.61
N ILE A 69 -35.66 -43.00 -77.64
CA ILE A 69 -35.07 -41.69 -77.93
C ILE A 69 -36.19 -40.70 -78.33
N ASN A 70 -37.13 -41.09 -79.18
CA ASN A 70 -38.24 -40.28 -79.53
C ASN A 70 -39.22 -39.94 -78.40
N ALA A 71 -39.41 -40.86 -77.45
CA ALA A 71 -40.12 -40.60 -76.20
C ALA A 71 -39.43 -39.57 -75.37
N ALA A 72 -38.08 -39.75 -75.08
CA ALA A 72 -37.26 -38.83 -74.27
C ALA A 72 -37.22 -37.42 -74.93
N LEU A 73 -37.14 -37.35 -76.26
CA LEU A 73 -37.23 -36.03 -76.99
C LEU A 73 -38.55 -35.34 -76.72
N ARG A 74 -39.70 -36.05 -76.84
CA ARG A 74 -41.05 -35.49 -76.57
C ARG A 74 -41.18 -35.02 -75.11
N GLU A 75 -40.58 -35.72 -74.18
CA GLU A 75 -40.63 -35.43 -72.73
C GLU A 75 -39.57 -34.43 -72.25
N SER A 76 -38.71 -33.94 -73.15
CA SER A 76 -37.68 -32.96 -72.82
C SER A 76 -38.17 -31.53 -73.06
N ALA A 77 -37.85 -30.60 -72.11
CA ALA A 77 -38.26 -29.18 -72.25
C ALA A 77 -37.45 -28.41 -73.30
N CYS A 78 -36.21 -28.80 -73.53
CA CYS A 78 -35.30 -28.27 -74.54
C CYS A 78 -34.32 -29.34 -75.02
N GLN A 79 -33.64 -29.06 -76.13
CA GLN A 79 -32.56 -29.90 -76.65
C GLN A 79 -31.26 -29.12 -76.64
N ILE A 80 -30.18 -29.74 -76.14
CA ILE A 80 -28.85 -29.20 -76.28
C ILE A 80 -28.08 -30.09 -77.27
N VAL A 81 -27.50 -29.44 -78.24
CA VAL A 81 -26.75 -30.16 -79.29
C VAL A 81 -25.28 -29.83 -79.17
N ILE A 82 -24.45 -30.84 -78.94
CA ILE A 82 -23.01 -30.66 -78.99
C ILE A 82 -22.58 -30.67 -80.45
N CYS A 83 -22.02 -29.54 -80.84
CA CYS A 83 -21.68 -29.25 -82.25
C CYS A 83 -20.16 -29.46 -82.43
N SER A 84 -19.84 -30.36 -83.32
CA SER A 84 -18.45 -30.71 -83.74
C SER A 84 -18.53 -31.17 -85.21
N PRO A 85 -17.41 -31.28 -85.93
CA PRO A 85 -17.43 -31.86 -87.30
C PRO A 85 -17.94 -33.31 -87.33
N ASP A 86 -17.80 -34.05 -86.20
CA ASP A 86 -18.37 -35.38 -86.09
C ASP A 86 -19.89 -35.38 -85.86
N ALA A 87 -20.36 -34.40 -85.08
CA ALA A 87 -21.80 -34.20 -84.89
C ALA A 87 -22.53 -33.72 -86.23
N ALA A 88 -21.86 -32.83 -86.99
CA ALA A 88 -22.37 -32.35 -88.27
C ALA A 88 -22.57 -33.47 -89.27
N ARG A 89 -21.71 -34.52 -89.25
CA ARG A 89 -21.79 -35.70 -90.11
C ARG A 89 -22.67 -36.82 -89.55
N SER A 90 -23.15 -36.71 -88.37
CA SER A 90 -23.90 -37.75 -87.65
C SER A 90 -25.35 -37.73 -88.12
N ARG A 91 -25.78 -38.78 -88.86
CA ARG A 91 -27.17 -38.96 -89.25
C ARG A 91 -28.08 -38.98 -87.98
N TRP A 92 -27.67 -39.61 -86.90
CA TRP A 92 -28.45 -39.70 -85.66
C TRP A 92 -28.69 -38.34 -85.00
N VAL A 93 -27.67 -37.55 -84.85
CA VAL A 93 -27.78 -36.19 -84.28
C VAL A 93 -28.72 -35.35 -85.16
N ASN A 94 -28.60 -35.46 -86.48
CA ASN A 94 -29.48 -34.73 -87.41
C ASN A 94 -30.96 -35.13 -87.29
N GLU A 95 -31.26 -36.45 -87.22
CA GLU A 95 -32.60 -36.98 -86.99
C GLU A 95 -33.21 -36.56 -85.65
N GLU A 96 -32.43 -36.56 -84.57
CA GLU A 96 -32.83 -36.10 -83.21
C GLU A 96 -33.24 -34.63 -83.28
N ILE A 97 -32.52 -33.77 -84.00
CA ILE A 97 -32.85 -32.35 -84.21
C ILE A 97 -34.09 -32.19 -84.98
N LEU A 98 -34.21 -32.95 -86.06
CA LEU A 98 -35.46 -32.92 -86.92
C LEU A 98 -36.65 -33.42 -86.09
N ALA A 99 -36.52 -34.47 -85.34
CA ALA A 99 -37.61 -34.98 -84.51
C ALA A 99 -38.05 -33.90 -83.49
N PHE A 100 -37.11 -33.17 -82.89
CA PHE A 100 -37.39 -32.13 -81.92
C PHE A 100 -38.02 -30.89 -82.58
N LYS A 101 -37.58 -30.52 -83.81
CA LYS A 101 -38.17 -29.43 -84.59
C LYS A 101 -39.64 -29.76 -85.03
N ARG A 102 -39.94 -31.04 -85.42
CA ARG A 102 -41.30 -31.52 -85.73
C ARG A 102 -42.28 -31.42 -84.56
N LEU A 103 -41.78 -31.31 -83.32
CA LEU A 103 -42.56 -31.03 -82.11
C LEU A 103 -42.94 -29.55 -81.96
N GLY A 104 -42.54 -28.70 -82.91
CA GLY A 104 -42.78 -27.25 -82.86
C GLY A 104 -41.90 -26.55 -81.81
N ARG A 105 -40.72 -27.07 -81.46
CA ARG A 105 -39.88 -26.56 -80.43
C ARG A 105 -38.50 -26.11 -80.94
N GLU A 106 -38.40 -25.59 -82.12
CA GLU A 106 -37.16 -25.15 -82.76
C GLU A 106 -36.45 -24.06 -81.93
N ASP A 107 -37.20 -23.16 -81.33
CA ASP A 107 -36.75 -22.11 -80.46
C ASP A 107 -36.09 -22.61 -79.14
N ARG A 108 -36.22 -23.90 -78.88
CA ARG A 108 -35.68 -24.55 -77.65
C ARG A 108 -34.51 -25.52 -77.94
N ILE A 109 -33.84 -25.34 -79.07
CA ILE A 109 -32.62 -26.05 -79.41
C ILE A 109 -31.43 -25.15 -79.14
N PHE A 110 -30.52 -25.61 -78.25
CA PHE A 110 -29.38 -24.82 -77.80
C PHE A 110 -28.06 -25.51 -78.22
N PRO A 111 -27.40 -24.99 -79.28
CA PRO A 111 -26.15 -25.54 -79.72
C PRO A 111 -24.96 -25.19 -78.74
N LEU A 112 -24.08 -26.14 -78.55
CA LEU A 112 -22.76 -25.96 -77.87
C LEU A 112 -21.66 -26.31 -78.86
N ILE A 113 -20.94 -25.34 -79.33
CA ILE A 113 -19.77 -25.53 -80.19
C ILE A 113 -18.61 -25.98 -79.33
N VAL A 114 -18.06 -27.14 -79.64
CA VAL A 114 -16.91 -27.71 -78.97
C VAL A 114 -15.66 -27.82 -79.88
N SER A 115 -15.86 -27.95 -81.18
CA SER A 115 -14.83 -27.92 -82.21
C SER A 115 -15.47 -27.65 -83.59
N GLY A 116 -14.69 -27.30 -84.60
CA GLY A 116 -15.16 -26.93 -85.94
C GLY A 116 -15.65 -25.50 -86.02
N GLU A 117 -16.21 -25.12 -87.20
CA GLU A 117 -16.75 -23.79 -87.41
C GLU A 117 -18.21 -23.89 -87.89
N PRO A 118 -19.13 -23.11 -87.29
CA PRO A 118 -20.53 -23.15 -87.73
C PRO A 118 -20.69 -22.53 -89.16
N ASN A 119 -21.48 -23.18 -89.95
CA ASN A 119 -21.78 -22.82 -91.33
C ASN A 119 -20.54 -22.81 -92.29
N ALA A 120 -19.48 -23.56 -91.96
CA ALA A 120 -18.24 -23.65 -92.70
C ALA A 120 -18.47 -24.29 -94.08
N SER A 121 -19.43 -25.17 -94.21
CA SER A 121 -19.85 -25.78 -95.52
C SER A 121 -20.49 -24.80 -96.52
N SER A 122 -20.79 -23.59 -96.06
CA SER A 122 -21.22 -22.52 -96.98
C SER A 122 -20.07 -21.81 -97.67
N LEU A 123 -18.80 -22.20 -97.29
CA LEU A 123 -17.57 -21.66 -97.82
C LEU A 123 -16.84 -22.74 -98.59
N PRO A 124 -16.47 -22.53 -99.87
CA PRO A 124 -15.76 -23.53 -100.69
C PRO A 124 -14.46 -24.01 -100.02
N GLY A 125 -14.27 -25.32 -99.91
CA GLY A 125 -13.09 -25.96 -99.37
C GLY A 125 -13.02 -26.07 -97.83
N ARG A 126 -14.08 -25.63 -97.09
CA ARG A 126 -14.12 -25.69 -95.62
C ARG A 126 -15.21 -26.64 -95.12
N GLU A 127 -15.78 -27.49 -95.94
CA GLU A 127 -16.89 -28.41 -95.65
C GLU A 127 -16.50 -29.37 -94.53
N SER A 128 -15.19 -29.72 -94.40
CA SER A 128 -14.71 -30.60 -93.34
C SER A 128 -14.70 -29.96 -91.95
N GLU A 129 -14.76 -28.65 -91.92
CA GLU A 129 -14.78 -27.88 -90.64
C GLU A 129 -16.17 -27.67 -90.08
N GLU A 130 -17.22 -27.92 -90.91
CA GLU A 130 -18.61 -27.72 -90.51
C GLU A 130 -18.92 -28.46 -89.20
N CYS A 131 -19.47 -27.70 -88.24
CA CYS A 131 -19.83 -28.28 -86.95
C CYS A 131 -21.33 -28.30 -86.66
N PHE A 132 -22.16 -27.62 -87.51
CA PHE A 132 -23.59 -27.66 -87.35
C PHE A 132 -24.22 -28.75 -88.26
N PRO A 133 -24.94 -29.71 -87.64
CA PRO A 133 -25.77 -30.63 -88.44
C PRO A 133 -26.73 -29.90 -89.40
N PRO A 134 -27.06 -30.43 -90.60
CA PRO A 134 -27.97 -29.76 -91.53
C PRO A 134 -29.29 -29.33 -90.90
N ALA A 135 -29.82 -30.12 -89.99
CA ALA A 135 -31.07 -29.76 -89.28
C ALA A 135 -30.95 -28.57 -88.36
N LEU A 136 -29.71 -28.11 -87.96
CA LEU A 136 -29.53 -26.85 -87.24
C LEU A 136 -29.36 -25.66 -88.19
N ARG A 137 -28.95 -25.91 -89.43
CA ARG A 137 -28.60 -24.87 -90.40
C ARG A 137 -29.78 -24.37 -91.15
N PHE A 138 -30.86 -25.18 -91.26
CA PHE A 138 -32.03 -24.84 -92.04
C PHE A 138 -33.36 -25.00 -91.28
N HIS A 139 -34.34 -24.18 -91.58
CA HIS A 139 -35.65 -24.29 -90.97
C HIS A 139 -36.45 -25.50 -91.53
N LEU A 140 -37.44 -25.94 -90.77
CA LEU A 140 -38.34 -27.00 -91.21
C LEU A 140 -39.40 -26.42 -92.12
N GLY A 141 -39.59 -27.04 -93.28
CA GLY A 141 -40.69 -26.73 -94.21
C GLY A 141 -42.06 -27.20 -93.72
N ALA A 142 -43.15 -26.76 -94.38
CA ALA A 142 -44.51 -27.13 -94.03
C ALA A 142 -44.78 -28.65 -94.18
N ASP A 143 -44.02 -29.31 -95.04
CA ASP A 143 -44.07 -30.79 -95.27
C ASP A 143 -43.31 -31.62 -94.26
N GLY A 144 -42.60 -30.93 -93.24
CA GLY A 144 -41.80 -31.60 -92.24
C GLY A 144 -40.43 -32.04 -92.74
N THR A 145 -39.94 -31.57 -93.90
CA THR A 145 -38.59 -31.73 -94.43
C THR A 145 -37.81 -30.43 -94.24
N LEU A 146 -36.43 -30.47 -94.36
CA LEU A 146 -35.63 -29.30 -94.28
C LEU A 146 -35.92 -28.38 -95.51
N SER A 147 -36.14 -27.11 -95.25
CA SER A 147 -36.25 -26.07 -96.26
C SER A 147 -34.90 -25.50 -96.65
N ASP A 148 -34.84 -24.71 -97.75
CA ASP A 148 -33.61 -23.99 -98.09
C ASP A 148 -33.47 -22.65 -97.32
N ALA A 149 -34.38 -22.35 -96.41
CA ALA A 149 -34.33 -21.15 -95.60
C ALA A 149 -33.29 -21.35 -94.44
N PRO A 150 -32.22 -20.56 -94.41
CA PRO A 150 -31.18 -20.71 -93.41
C PRO A 150 -31.68 -20.36 -92.00
N ALA A 151 -31.35 -21.16 -91.03
CA ALA A 151 -31.57 -20.91 -89.62
C ALA A 151 -30.29 -20.38 -89.00
N GLU A 152 -30.42 -19.41 -88.08
CA GLU A 152 -29.29 -18.80 -87.33
C GLU A 152 -29.36 -19.18 -85.82
N PRO A 153 -28.98 -20.36 -85.46
CA PRO A 153 -29.08 -20.77 -84.10
C PRO A 153 -28.01 -20.08 -83.20
N VAL A 154 -28.45 -19.48 -82.11
CA VAL A 154 -27.54 -18.86 -81.12
C VAL A 154 -26.84 -19.93 -80.33
N ALA A 155 -25.53 -20.09 -80.57
CA ALA A 155 -24.73 -21.10 -79.94
C ALA A 155 -23.88 -20.62 -78.75
N ALA A 156 -23.67 -21.45 -77.71
CA ALA A 156 -22.62 -21.26 -76.73
C ALA A 156 -21.33 -21.88 -77.29
N ASP A 157 -20.20 -21.21 -77.16
CA ASP A 157 -18.93 -21.66 -77.74
C ASP A 157 -17.91 -22.02 -76.68
N ALA A 158 -17.72 -23.31 -76.42
CA ALA A 158 -16.84 -23.78 -75.36
C ALA A 158 -15.34 -23.84 -75.73
N ARG A 159 -15.00 -23.44 -76.97
CA ARG A 159 -13.63 -23.48 -77.48
C ARG A 159 -12.72 -22.47 -76.73
N PRO A 160 -11.39 -22.79 -76.57
CA PRO A 160 -10.43 -21.81 -76.06
C PRO A 160 -10.40 -20.51 -76.90
N GLY A 161 -10.33 -19.35 -76.21
CA GLY A 161 -10.34 -18.04 -76.89
C GLY A 161 -11.75 -17.50 -77.30
N LYS A 162 -12.79 -18.31 -77.12
CA LYS A 162 -14.19 -17.92 -77.24
C LYS A 162 -14.87 -17.80 -75.89
N ASP A 163 -16.04 -18.35 -75.64
CA ASP A 163 -16.68 -18.28 -74.33
C ASP A 163 -15.93 -19.16 -73.31
N GLY A 164 -15.27 -20.25 -73.70
CA GLY A 164 -14.68 -21.25 -72.86
C GLY A 164 -15.70 -22.02 -72.01
N LYS A 165 -15.27 -23.11 -71.38
CA LYS A 165 -16.14 -24.03 -70.63
C LYS A 165 -17.03 -23.36 -69.58
N ALA A 166 -16.48 -22.44 -68.80
CA ALA A 166 -17.23 -21.84 -67.68
C ALA A 166 -18.35 -20.89 -68.16
N ARG A 167 -18.06 -20.10 -69.18
CA ARG A 167 -19.05 -19.13 -69.72
C ARG A 167 -20.07 -19.81 -70.62
N ALA A 168 -19.63 -20.81 -71.46
CA ALA A 168 -20.53 -21.60 -72.26
C ALA A 168 -21.53 -22.38 -71.38
N LYS A 169 -21.04 -23.03 -70.29
CA LYS A 169 -21.93 -23.65 -69.30
C LYS A 169 -23.00 -22.65 -68.78
N LEU A 170 -22.56 -21.43 -68.41
CA LEU A 170 -23.44 -20.45 -67.80
C LEU A 170 -24.47 -19.93 -68.82
N LYS A 171 -24.08 -19.81 -70.14
CA LYS A 171 -25.01 -19.50 -71.28
C LYS A 171 -26.06 -20.58 -71.46
N LEU A 172 -25.62 -21.86 -71.47
CA LEU A 172 -26.56 -22.98 -71.59
C LEU A 172 -27.50 -23.10 -70.41
N ALA A 173 -26.92 -22.92 -69.14
CA ALA A 173 -27.74 -22.91 -67.93
C ALA A 173 -28.78 -21.78 -67.97
N ALA A 174 -28.44 -20.59 -68.50
CA ALA A 174 -29.37 -19.51 -68.70
C ALA A 174 -30.48 -19.84 -69.73
N ALA A 175 -30.11 -20.44 -70.85
CA ALA A 175 -31.03 -20.88 -71.89
C ALA A 175 -32.02 -21.98 -71.40
N VAL A 176 -31.50 -23.01 -70.71
CA VAL A 176 -32.34 -24.13 -70.18
C VAL A 176 -33.24 -23.60 -68.99
N LEU A 177 -32.85 -22.56 -68.30
CA LEU A 177 -33.70 -21.93 -67.30
C LEU A 177 -34.63 -20.88 -67.82
N GLY A 178 -34.46 -20.42 -69.07
CA GLY A 178 -35.21 -19.34 -69.65
C GLY A 178 -34.97 -17.99 -69.03
N VAL A 179 -33.73 -17.73 -68.52
CA VAL A 179 -33.32 -16.49 -67.80
C VAL A 179 -32.24 -15.76 -68.60
N GLY A 180 -32.16 -14.46 -68.43
CA GLY A 180 -31.08 -13.67 -69.04
C GLY A 180 -29.69 -14.08 -68.51
N PHE A 181 -28.69 -14.23 -69.39
CA PHE A 181 -27.33 -14.62 -69.09
C PHE A 181 -26.66 -13.66 -68.08
N ASP A 182 -26.94 -12.35 -68.18
CA ASP A 182 -26.31 -11.36 -67.30
C ASP A 182 -26.75 -11.48 -65.86
N VAL A 183 -27.94 -11.98 -65.58
CA VAL A 183 -28.42 -12.23 -64.21
C VAL A 183 -27.58 -13.29 -63.54
N LEU A 184 -27.19 -14.33 -64.26
CA LEU A 184 -26.32 -15.41 -63.70
C LEU A 184 -24.88 -14.94 -63.61
N ARG A 185 -24.37 -14.14 -64.55
CA ARG A 185 -22.99 -13.64 -64.61
C ARG A 185 -22.66 -12.68 -63.46
N ARG A 186 -23.51 -11.67 -63.17
CA ARG A 186 -23.28 -10.68 -62.09
C ARG A 186 -23.10 -11.37 -60.72
N ARG A 187 -23.87 -12.40 -60.46
CA ARG A 187 -23.83 -13.10 -59.18
C ARG A 187 -22.56 -13.94 -59.00
N GLU A 188 -22.05 -14.56 -60.03
CA GLU A 188 -20.80 -15.33 -59.97
C GLU A 188 -19.63 -14.39 -59.64
N GLN A 189 -19.62 -13.18 -60.19
CA GLN A 189 -18.63 -12.15 -59.85
C GLN A 189 -18.73 -11.68 -58.40
N HIS A 190 -19.96 -11.43 -57.89
CA HIS A 190 -20.13 -11.04 -56.49
C HIS A 190 -19.69 -12.10 -55.50
N ARG A 191 -19.92 -13.38 -55.80
CA ARG A 191 -19.42 -14.49 -54.94
C ARG A 191 -17.91 -14.55 -54.88
N ARG A 192 -17.24 -14.33 -56.00
CA ARG A 192 -15.77 -14.32 -56.10
C ARG A 192 -15.19 -13.17 -55.31
N ASN A 193 -15.70 -11.96 -55.45
CA ASN A 193 -15.25 -10.76 -54.76
C ASN A 193 -15.43 -10.86 -53.23
N ARG A 194 -16.58 -11.40 -52.79
CA ARG A 194 -16.83 -11.61 -51.36
C ARG A 194 -15.83 -12.61 -50.72
N ARG A 195 -15.47 -13.67 -51.43
CA ARG A 195 -14.45 -14.63 -50.92
C ARG A 195 -13.07 -13.98 -50.82
N LEU A 196 -12.69 -13.16 -51.78
CA LEU A 196 -11.41 -12.43 -51.76
C LEU A 196 -11.39 -11.40 -50.63
N PHE A 197 -12.49 -10.68 -50.41
CA PHE A 197 -12.62 -9.72 -49.33
C PHE A 197 -12.49 -10.38 -47.96
N VAL A 198 -13.17 -11.50 -47.71
CA VAL A 198 -13.08 -12.24 -46.44
C VAL A 198 -11.66 -12.78 -46.23
N ALA A 199 -11.01 -13.26 -47.27
CA ALA A 199 -9.62 -13.72 -47.16
C ALA A 199 -8.64 -12.58 -46.82
N ALA A 200 -8.84 -11.40 -47.42
CA ALA A 200 -8.03 -10.20 -47.12
C ALA A 200 -8.23 -9.71 -45.67
N CYS A 201 -9.48 -9.68 -45.20
CA CYS A 201 -9.78 -9.31 -43.80
C CYS A 201 -9.14 -10.30 -42.83
N ALA A 202 -9.23 -11.60 -43.07
CA ALA A 202 -8.61 -12.61 -42.21
C ALA A 202 -7.09 -12.49 -42.18
N ALA A 203 -6.44 -12.18 -43.31
CA ALA A 203 -5.00 -11.95 -43.39
C ALA A 203 -4.57 -10.69 -42.62
N THR A 204 -5.32 -9.58 -42.75
CA THR A 204 -5.04 -8.34 -41.98
C THR A 204 -5.24 -8.54 -40.47
N CYS A 205 -6.29 -9.19 -40.05
CA CYS A 205 -6.49 -9.53 -38.64
C CYS A 205 -5.36 -10.42 -38.09
N GLY A 206 -4.94 -11.41 -38.86
CA GLY A 206 -3.80 -12.27 -38.52
C GLY A 206 -2.50 -11.47 -38.37
N MET A 207 -2.24 -10.53 -39.28
CA MET A 207 -1.05 -9.67 -39.23
C MET A 207 -1.08 -8.72 -38.00
N VAL A 208 -2.22 -8.10 -37.69
CA VAL A 208 -2.37 -7.24 -36.50
C VAL A 208 -2.17 -8.05 -35.23
N LEU A 209 -2.74 -9.24 -35.14
CA LEU A 209 -2.60 -10.12 -33.99
C LEU A 209 -1.13 -10.57 -33.79
N THR A 210 -0.47 -10.99 -34.84
CA THR A 210 0.95 -11.41 -34.78
C THR A 210 1.88 -10.27 -34.44
N THR A 211 1.64 -9.07 -34.99
CA THR A 211 2.41 -7.87 -34.66
C THR A 211 2.19 -7.46 -33.21
N GLY A 212 0.93 -7.50 -32.72
CA GLY A 212 0.58 -7.23 -31.33
C GLY A 212 1.25 -8.22 -30.36
N LEU A 213 1.23 -9.50 -30.66
CA LEU A 213 1.91 -10.53 -29.87
C LEU A 213 3.43 -10.39 -29.89
N ALA A 214 4.00 -10.06 -31.05
CA ALA A 214 5.44 -9.83 -31.16
C ALA A 214 5.90 -8.61 -30.37
N THR A 215 5.19 -7.49 -30.44
CA THR A 215 5.45 -6.28 -29.62
C THR A 215 5.30 -6.56 -28.13
N TYR A 216 4.25 -7.26 -27.74
CA TYR A 216 4.05 -7.67 -26.35
C TYR A 216 5.22 -8.56 -25.85
N ALA A 217 5.63 -9.55 -26.65
CA ALA A 217 6.76 -10.42 -26.31
C ALA A 217 8.09 -9.65 -26.20
N LEU A 218 8.33 -8.68 -27.08
CA LEU A 218 9.53 -7.83 -27.02
C LEU A 218 9.53 -6.94 -25.76
N ILE A 219 8.38 -6.37 -25.40
CA ILE A 219 8.25 -5.58 -24.17
C ILE A 219 8.49 -6.47 -22.93
N GLN A 220 7.87 -7.64 -22.86
CA GLN A 220 8.08 -8.60 -21.76
C GLN A 220 9.53 -9.07 -21.68
N ARG A 221 10.15 -9.35 -22.80
CA ARG A 221 11.59 -9.70 -22.86
C ARG A 221 12.47 -8.55 -22.35
N SER A 222 12.18 -7.31 -22.74
CA SER A 222 12.93 -6.13 -22.26
C SER A 222 12.77 -5.93 -20.74
N ILE A 223 11.54 -6.12 -20.21
CA ILE A 223 11.27 -6.05 -18.77
C ILE A 223 12.03 -7.17 -18.04
N ALA A 224 11.94 -8.41 -18.54
CA ALA A 224 12.63 -9.56 -17.95
C ALA A 224 14.14 -9.36 -17.96
N GLN A 225 14.72 -8.88 -19.05
CA GLN A 225 16.16 -8.59 -19.13
C GLN A 225 16.60 -7.51 -18.15
N LYS A 226 15.79 -6.45 -17.97
CA LYS A 226 16.08 -5.42 -16.96
C LYS A 226 15.98 -5.97 -15.54
N GLN A 227 15.01 -6.86 -15.28
CA GLN A 227 14.88 -7.51 -13.97
C GLN A 227 16.04 -8.47 -13.69
N THR A 228 16.46 -9.26 -14.68
CA THR A 228 17.61 -10.18 -14.54
C THR A 228 18.90 -9.39 -14.30
N ALA A 229 19.15 -8.34 -15.08
CA ALA A 229 20.33 -7.51 -14.90
C ALA A 229 20.36 -6.75 -13.55
N ARG A 230 19.17 -6.42 -13.01
CA ARG A 230 19.06 -5.86 -11.66
C ARG A 230 19.35 -6.92 -10.60
N ALA A 231 18.73 -8.11 -10.72
CA ALA A 231 18.95 -9.21 -9.80
C ALA A 231 20.43 -9.67 -9.80
N GLU A 232 21.09 -9.70 -10.94
CA GLU A 232 22.52 -9.99 -11.05
C GLU A 232 23.36 -8.92 -10.35
N LYS A 233 23.08 -7.62 -10.58
CA LYS A 233 23.77 -6.53 -9.86
C LYS A 233 23.54 -6.57 -8.35
N GLU A 234 22.34 -6.90 -7.90
CA GLU A 234 22.03 -7.06 -6.48
C GLU A 234 22.73 -8.28 -5.88
N ALA A 235 22.79 -9.39 -6.60
CA ALA A 235 23.50 -10.60 -6.18
C ALA A 235 25.01 -10.35 -6.08
N ASP A 236 25.60 -9.71 -7.08
CA ASP A 236 27.02 -9.34 -7.08
C ASP A 236 27.34 -8.38 -5.93
N ALA A 237 26.48 -7.39 -5.68
CA ALA A 237 26.64 -6.45 -4.56
C ALA A 237 26.50 -7.15 -3.20
N ALA A 238 25.57 -8.09 -3.08
CA ALA A 238 25.38 -8.90 -1.88
C ALA A 238 26.58 -9.82 -1.63
N GLU A 239 27.10 -10.46 -2.68
CA GLU A 239 28.27 -11.32 -2.59
C GLU A 239 29.50 -10.51 -2.18
N GLN A 240 29.73 -9.35 -2.79
CA GLN A 240 30.86 -8.48 -2.45
C GLN A 240 30.75 -7.95 -1.02
N THR A 241 29.54 -7.59 -0.59
CA THR A 241 29.26 -7.19 0.80
C THR A 241 29.57 -8.34 1.77
N THR A 242 29.13 -9.55 1.44
CA THR A 242 29.39 -10.76 2.22
C THR A 242 30.88 -11.06 2.30
N ASN A 243 31.58 -11.02 1.18
CA ASN A 243 33.02 -11.24 1.11
C ASN A 243 33.81 -10.19 1.88
N PHE A 244 33.36 -8.92 1.84
CA PHE A 244 33.91 -7.85 2.65
C PHE A 244 33.73 -8.12 4.15
N LEU A 245 32.52 -8.51 4.59
CA LEU A 245 32.24 -8.86 5.98
C LEU A 245 33.06 -10.07 6.45
N ILE A 246 33.12 -11.13 5.65
CA ILE A 246 33.96 -12.30 5.94
C ILE A 246 35.43 -11.88 6.08
N GLY A 247 35.91 -10.98 5.19
CA GLY A 247 37.26 -10.43 5.26
C GLY A 247 37.53 -9.64 6.55
N LEU A 248 36.51 -8.98 7.11
CA LEU A 248 36.62 -8.31 8.43
C LEU A 248 36.73 -9.31 9.58
N PHE A 249 35.93 -10.38 9.57
CA PHE A 249 36.00 -11.41 10.61
C PHE A 249 37.29 -12.26 10.56
N ARG A 250 37.92 -12.39 9.38
CA ARG A 250 39.25 -13.00 9.27
C ARG A 250 40.35 -12.22 10.00
N LEU A 251 40.22 -10.90 10.13
CA LEU A 251 41.15 -10.08 10.91
C LEU A 251 41.05 -10.34 12.42
N ALA A 252 39.94 -10.91 12.86
CA ALA A 252 39.72 -11.33 14.27
C ALA A 252 40.21 -12.76 14.52
N ASP A 253 40.81 -13.45 13.53
CA ASP A 253 41.36 -14.79 13.70
C ASP A 253 42.50 -14.74 14.70
N PRO A 254 42.42 -15.50 15.82
CA PRO A 254 43.48 -15.53 16.84
C PRO A 254 44.86 -15.92 16.29
N SER A 255 44.90 -16.62 15.13
CA SER A 255 46.15 -17.00 14.46
C SER A 255 46.85 -15.84 13.76
N GLU A 256 46.11 -14.80 13.32
CA GLU A 256 46.67 -13.57 12.71
C GLU A 256 46.77 -12.40 13.72
N ALA A 257 46.01 -12.40 14.80
CA ALA A 257 45.88 -11.31 15.77
C ALA A 257 47.01 -11.23 16.79
N ARG A 258 48.09 -11.99 16.65
CA ARG A 258 49.31 -11.96 17.55
C ARG A 258 49.00 -11.90 19.04
N GLY A 259 47.90 -12.56 19.49
CA GLY A 259 47.54 -12.67 20.90
C GLY A 259 46.82 -11.46 21.52
N SER A 260 46.40 -10.46 20.75
CA SER A 260 45.54 -9.35 21.23
C SER A 260 44.07 -9.65 20.94
N THR A 261 43.20 -9.37 21.91
CA THR A 261 41.75 -9.39 21.72
C THR A 261 41.34 -8.16 20.90
N VAL A 262 41.00 -8.38 19.60
CA VAL A 262 40.49 -7.31 18.76
C VAL A 262 39.06 -6.96 19.17
N THR A 263 38.82 -5.73 19.53
CA THR A 263 37.48 -5.25 19.90
C THR A 263 36.60 -5.05 18.67
N ALA A 264 35.28 -5.11 18.84
CA ALA A 264 34.32 -4.80 17.76
C ALA A 264 34.55 -3.41 17.16
N ARG A 265 34.94 -2.44 17.98
CA ARG A 265 35.28 -1.08 17.53
C ARG A 265 36.48 -1.08 16.60
N GLU A 266 37.57 -1.75 16.95
CA GLU A 266 38.77 -1.84 16.12
C GLU A 266 38.50 -2.50 14.78
N MET A 267 37.62 -3.53 14.75
CA MET A 267 37.18 -4.15 13.49
C MET A 267 36.41 -3.16 12.60
N LEU A 268 35.51 -2.37 13.19
CA LEU A 268 34.75 -1.36 12.47
C LEU A 268 35.63 -0.23 11.95
N ASP A 269 36.60 0.23 12.74
CA ASP A 269 37.56 1.26 12.32
C ASP A 269 38.42 0.78 11.15
N GLN A 270 38.85 -0.49 11.15
CA GLN A 270 39.55 -1.10 9.99
C GLN A 270 38.62 -1.26 8.78
N ALA A 271 37.35 -1.64 9.01
CA ALA A 271 36.35 -1.72 7.93
C ALA A 271 36.20 -0.39 7.21
N LYS A 272 36.12 0.71 7.95
CA LYS A 272 36.02 2.06 7.40
C LYS A 272 37.22 2.39 6.50
N VAL A 273 38.43 2.11 6.94
CA VAL A 273 39.65 2.34 6.14
C VAL A 273 39.64 1.53 4.85
N ARG A 274 39.21 0.26 4.90
CA ARG A 274 39.14 -0.62 3.72
C ARG A 274 38.07 -0.18 2.74
N VAL A 275 36.89 0.23 3.23
CA VAL A 275 35.82 0.79 2.38
C VAL A 275 36.33 2.00 1.61
N ASP A 276 37.16 2.82 2.25
CA ASP A 276 37.71 4.01 1.62
C ASP A 276 38.80 3.72 0.59
N SER A 277 39.61 2.67 0.80
CA SER A 277 40.74 2.34 -0.08
C SER A 277 40.38 1.34 -1.19
N GLU A 278 39.56 0.33 -0.92
CA GLU A 278 39.33 -0.80 -1.83
C GLU A 278 38.13 -0.57 -2.77
N LEU A 279 37.16 0.31 -2.40
CA LEU A 279 35.89 0.45 -3.12
C LEU A 279 35.72 1.78 -3.88
N THR A 280 36.79 2.51 -4.13
CA THR A 280 36.74 3.80 -4.85
C THR A 280 36.17 3.71 -6.26
N GLN A 281 36.31 2.57 -6.92
CA GLN A 281 35.81 2.32 -8.28
C GLN A 281 34.36 1.74 -8.27
N GLN A 282 33.79 1.53 -7.09
CA GLN A 282 32.47 0.90 -6.90
C GLN A 282 31.59 1.76 -5.96
N PRO A 283 31.20 2.95 -6.39
CA PRO A 283 30.57 3.94 -5.52
C PRO A 283 29.24 3.48 -4.91
N ALA A 284 28.48 2.63 -5.60
CA ALA A 284 27.22 2.11 -5.07
C ALA A 284 27.44 1.14 -3.89
N ILE A 285 28.42 0.25 -4.00
CA ILE A 285 28.77 -0.68 -2.92
C ILE A 285 29.41 0.07 -1.77
N GLN A 286 30.28 1.04 -2.09
CA GLN A 286 30.90 1.91 -1.09
C GLN A 286 29.84 2.66 -0.26
N ALA A 287 28.85 3.27 -0.90
CA ALA A 287 27.76 3.98 -0.22
C ALA A 287 26.98 3.04 0.72
N ARG A 288 26.60 1.86 0.22
CA ARG A 288 25.86 0.87 1.00
C ARG A 288 26.63 0.36 2.22
N LEU A 289 27.95 0.12 2.07
CA LEU A 289 28.79 -0.29 3.19
C LEU A 289 29.02 0.84 4.19
N LEU A 290 29.15 2.09 3.75
CA LEU A 290 29.20 3.26 4.63
C LEU A 290 27.90 3.42 5.43
N GLN A 291 26.74 3.20 4.79
CA GLN A 291 25.44 3.17 5.47
C GLN A 291 25.41 2.08 6.54
N THR A 292 25.73 0.84 6.16
CA THR A 292 25.75 -0.31 7.10
C THR A 292 26.68 -0.04 8.30
N LEU A 293 27.91 0.43 8.04
CA LEU A 293 28.85 0.79 9.11
C LEU A 293 28.26 1.91 10.00
N GLY A 294 27.68 2.94 9.38
CA GLY A 294 27.01 4.02 10.12
C GLY A 294 25.91 3.51 11.04
N THR A 295 25.05 2.62 10.55
CA THR A 295 23.99 2.00 11.36
C THR A 295 24.54 1.15 12.49
N VAL A 296 25.62 0.38 12.26
CA VAL A 296 26.29 -0.40 13.31
C VAL A 296 26.91 0.52 14.38
N TYR A 297 27.62 1.58 13.98
CA TYR A 297 28.14 2.57 14.93
C TYR A 297 27.02 3.25 15.73
N THR A 298 25.87 3.52 15.09
CA THR A 298 24.68 4.07 15.75
C THR A 298 24.17 3.09 16.83
N GLY A 299 24.03 1.81 16.49
CA GLY A 299 23.62 0.76 17.44
C GLY A 299 24.58 0.55 18.61
N LEU A 300 25.86 0.87 18.43
CA LEU A 300 26.88 0.84 19.50
C LEU A 300 26.94 2.14 20.33
N GLY A 301 26.07 3.12 20.04
CA GLY A 301 26.09 4.42 20.72
C GLY A 301 27.25 5.35 20.28
N LEU A 302 28.00 4.98 19.24
CA LEU A 302 29.15 5.72 18.73
C LEU A 302 28.70 6.77 17.69
N TYR A 303 27.80 7.65 18.09
CA TYR A 303 27.12 8.61 17.21
C TYR A 303 28.05 9.55 16.46
N ARG A 304 29.14 9.98 17.08
CA ARG A 304 30.15 10.85 16.46
C ARG A 304 30.86 10.17 15.29
N ASP A 305 31.04 8.85 15.34
CA ASP A 305 31.67 8.05 14.30
C ASP A 305 30.64 7.67 13.21
N ALA A 306 29.37 7.44 13.60
CA ALA A 306 28.26 7.12 12.68
C ALA A 306 27.91 8.26 11.72
N GLN A 307 27.80 9.49 12.25
CA GLN A 307 27.27 10.64 11.50
C GLN A 307 28.04 10.95 10.19
N PRO A 308 29.39 11.01 10.15
CA PRO A 308 30.09 11.26 8.91
C PRO A 308 29.92 10.14 7.88
N LEU A 309 29.74 8.89 8.31
CA LEU A 309 29.55 7.74 7.42
C LEU A 309 28.19 7.82 6.71
N LEU A 310 27.11 8.04 7.49
CA LEU A 310 25.75 8.17 6.95
C LEU A 310 25.63 9.41 6.04
N LYS A 311 26.19 10.56 6.44
CA LYS A 311 26.21 11.77 5.61
C LYS A 311 26.93 11.53 4.27
N ARG A 312 28.06 10.82 4.31
CA ARG A 312 28.84 10.51 3.11
C ARG A 312 28.10 9.53 2.21
N SER A 313 27.51 8.46 2.78
CA SER A 313 26.66 7.54 2.03
C SER A 313 25.55 8.27 1.28
N LEU A 314 24.76 9.08 1.99
CA LEU A 314 23.67 9.88 1.39
C LEU A 314 24.18 10.83 0.30
N ALA A 315 25.35 11.48 0.49
CA ALA A 315 25.92 12.37 -0.50
C ALA A 315 26.35 11.62 -1.77
N MET A 316 26.84 10.38 -1.64
CA MET A 316 27.18 9.53 -2.77
C MET A 316 25.93 9.06 -3.50
N GLU A 317 24.93 8.56 -2.79
CA GLU A 317 23.67 8.10 -3.36
C GLU A 317 22.91 9.19 -4.11
N ARG A 318 22.88 10.42 -3.57
CA ARG A 318 22.27 11.57 -4.25
C ARG A 318 22.95 11.96 -5.57
N ARG A 319 24.23 11.61 -5.76
CA ARG A 319 25.00 11.91 -6.99
C ARG A 319 24.92 10.82 -8.05
N MET A 320 24.51 9.61 -7.67
CA MET A 320 24.41 8.49 -8.61
C MET A 320 23.09 8.58 -9.40
N PRO A 321 23.16 8.61 -10.75
CA PRO A 321 21.96 8.78 -11.60
C PRO A 321 21.00 7.59 -11.52
N ASP A 322 21.52 6.41 -11.19
CA ASP A 322 20.76 5.15 -11.12
C ASP A 322 20.41 4.74 -9.68
N THR A 323 20.54 5.65 -8.70
CA THR A 323 20.19 5.32 -7.30
C THR A 323 18.71 4.98 -7.20
N GLU A 324 18.44 3.81 -6.66
CA GLU A 324 17.06 3.43 -6.36
C GLU A 324 16.48 4.34 -5.28
N VAL A 325 15.31 4.89 -5.56
CA VAL A 325 14.58 5.76 -4.60
C VAL A 325 14.48 5.11 -3.24
N VAL A 326 14.28 3.78 -3.19
CA VAL A 326 14.15 3.02 -1.94
C VAL A 326 15.46 2.99 -1.15
N ALA A 327 16.60 2.74 -1.81
CA ALA A 327 17.91 2.70 -1.14
C ALA A 327 18.23 4.05 -0.49
N LEU A 328 18.06 5.15 -1.23
CA LEU A 328 18.25 6.49 -0.67
C LEU A 328 17.29 6.78 0.48
N SER A 329 16.04 6.31 0.41
CA SER A 329 15.06 6.50 1.48
C SER A 329 15.40 5.68 2.73
N GLU A 330 15.95 4.47 2.58
CA GLU A 330 16.47 3.68 3.69
C GLU A 330 17.65 4.39 4.35
N GLY A 331 18.59 4.93 3.58
CA GLY A 331 19.69 5.73 4.10
C GLY A 331 19.23 7.01 4.82
N LEU A 332 18.16 7.65 4.34
CA LEU A 332 17.54 8.79 5.01
C LEU A 332 16.90 8.39 6.34
N ASN A 333 16.25 7.23 6.43
CA ASN A 333 15.72 6.70 7.68
C ASN A 333 16.84 6.44 8.69
N ASP A 334 17.92 5.73 8.30
CA ASP A 334 19.05 5.46 9.18
C ASP A 334 19.71 6.76 9.70
N PHE A 335 19.78 7.77 8.82
CA PHE A 335 20.29 9.08 9.23
C PHE A 335 19.33 9.79 10.18
N ALA A 336 18.02 9.71 9.94
CA ALA A 336 17.00 10.29 10.80
C ALA A 336 16.99 9.63 12.19
N ASP A 337 17.12 8.29 12.25
CA ASP A 337 17.26 7.55 13.50
C ASP A 337 18.46 8.04 14.32
N LEU A 338 19.62 8.21 13.67
CA LEU A 338 20.80 8.78 14.31
C LEU A 338 20.56 10.19 14.83
N GLN A 339 19.93 11.06 14.02
CA GLN A 339 19.64 12.45 14.43
C GLN A 339 18.68 12.49 15.63
N SER A 340 17.68 11.60 15.65
CA SER A 340 16.75 11.45 16.78
C SER A 340 17.48 11.05 18.06
N LEU A 341 18.43 10.10 17.97
CA LEU A 341 19.26 9.68 19.11
C LEU A 341 20.21 10.78 19.58
N GLN A 342 20.53 11.74 18.73
CA GLN A 342 21.32 12.94 19.07
C GLN A 342 20.45 14.12 19.53
N ALA A 343 19.14 13.92 19.65
CA ALA A 343 18.14 14.96 19.95
C ALA A 343 18.08 16.10 18.90
N ASP A 344 18.56 15.87 17.68
CA ASP A 344 18.36 16.80 16.55
C ASP A 344 17.07 16.43 15.81
N TYR A 345 15.94 16.65 16.46
CA TYR A 345 14.63 16.24 15.97
C TYR A 345 14.25 16.95 14.68
N THR A 346 14.67 18.20 14.49
CA THR A 346 14.43 18.95 13.25
C THR A 346 15.13 18.30 12.06
N ALA A 347 16.37 17.87 12.21
CA ALA A 347 17.07 17.16 11.14
C ALA A 347 16.47 15.78 10.88
N ALA A 348 16.04 15.07 11.93
CA ALA A 348 15.36 13.78 11.83
C ALA A 348 14.02 13.92 11.06
N GLU A 349 13.18 14.88 11.43
CA GLU A 349 11.91 15.16 10.75
C GLU A 349 12.11 15.43 9.26
N GLN A 350 13.09 16.29 8.93
CA GLN A 350 13.40 16.63 7.53
C GLN A 350 13.79 15.38 6.72
N ALA A 351 14.62 14.50 7.29
CA ALA A 351 15.07 13.29 6.62
C ALA A 351 13.93 12.28 6.41
N TYR A 352 13.08 12.05 7.42
CA TYR A 352 11.90 11.19 7.25
C TYR A 352 10.92 11.76 6.22
N ARG A 353 10.64 13.06 6.24
CA ARG A 353 9.76 13.71 5.24
C ARG A 353 10.36 13.63 3.83
N GLU A 354 11.68 13.75 3.68
CA GLU A 354 12.35 13.55 2.40
C GLU A 354 12.17 12.12 1.91
N ALA A 355 12.37 11.12 2.78
CA ALA A 355 12.17 9.70 2.45
C ALA A 355 10.74 9.40 2.00
N ILE A 356 9.75 9.87 2.75
CA ILE A 356 8.31 9.74 2.43
C ILE A 356 8.00 10.38 1.08
N GLY A 357 8.46 11.61 0.85
CA GLY A 357 8.22 12.35 -0.39
C GLY A 357 8.81 11.68 -1.62
N ARG A 358 9.98 11.05 -1.49
CA ARG A 358 10.65 10.32 -2.57
C ARG A 358 9.93 9.03 -2.94
N ILE A 359 9.51 8.24 -1.96
CA ILE A 359 8.75 7.00 -2.20
C ILE A 359 7.36 7.30 -2.75
N GLY A 360 6.75 8.39 -2.26
CA GLY A 360 5.39 8.79 -2.63
C GLY A 360 4.31 7.91 -2.01
N PRO A 361 3.03 8.31 -2.15
CA PRO A 361 1.91 7.73 -1.38
C PRO A 361 1.45 6.35 -1.85
N ARG A 362 1.93 5.85 -3.02
CA ARG A 362 1.49 4.58 -3.61
C ARG A 362 2.67 3.72 -4.08
N PRO A 363 3.50 3.24 -3.16
CA PRO A 363 4.62 2.38 -3.50
C PRO A 363 4.15 1.06 -4.12
N LYS A 364 4.84 0.62 -5.20
CA LYS A 364 4.41 -0.54 -6.00
C LYS A 364 4.96 -1.86 -5.48
N ASP A 365 6.19 -1.86 -5.02
CA ASP A 365 6.90 -3.06 -4.56
C ASP A 365 6.87 -3.20 -3.03
N HIS A 366 7.23 -4.38 -2.55
CA HIS A 366 7.20 -4.70 -1.12
C HIS A 366 8.21 -3.86 -0.32
N ARG A 367 9.44 -3.72 -0.80
CA ARG A 367 10.53 -3.00 -0.12
C ARG A 367 10.19 -1.52 0.05
N SER A 368 9.67 -0.86 -1.00
CA SER A 368 9.20 0.53 -0.92
C SER A 368 8.10 0.72 0.12
N ARG A 369 7.18 -0.25 0.23
CA ARG A 369 6.10 -0.19 1.25
C ARG A 369 6.64 -0.34 2.66
N VAL A 370 7.59 -1.24 2.88
CA VAL A 370 8.25 -1.40 4.17
C VAL A 370 8.99 -0.12 4.55
N THR A 371 9.80 0.42 3.64
CA THR A 371 10.57 1.65 3.88
C THR A 371 9.67 2.84 4.19
N LEU A 372 8.54 2.99 3.47
CA LEU A 372 7.57 4.05 3.75
C LEU A 372 6.91 3.88 5.14
N ALA A 373 6.55 2.65 5.51
CA ALA A 373 5.97 2.38 6.83
C ALA A 373 6.95 2.73 7.97
N ASN A 374 8.25 2.42 7.78
CA ASN A 374 9.30 2.77 8.73
C ASN A 374 9.52 4.28 8.80
N SER A 375 9.52 4.98 7.64
CA SER A 375 9.62 6.44 7.61
C SER A 375 8.45 7.13 8.34
N LEU A 376 7.23 6.63 8.15
CA LEU A 376 6.03 7.16 8.83
C LEU A 376 6.07 6.88 10.33
N PHE A 377 6.51 5.70 10.75
CA PHE A 377 6.70 5.36 12.15
C PHE A 377 7.73 6.29 12.81
N GLY A 378 8.94 6.41 12.21
CA GLY A 378 10.00 7.27 12.75
C GLY A 378 9.59 8.74 12.79
N LEU A 379 8.88 9.24 11.76
CA LEU A 379 8.32 10.59 11.77
C LEU A 379 7.33 10.79 12.92
N GLY A 380 6.44 9.82 13.16
CA GLY A 380 5.48 9.86 14.25
C GLY A 380 6.17 9.94 15.63
N SER A 381 7.19 9.11 15.86
CA SER A 381 7.96 9.12 17.10
C SER A 381 8.67 10.46 17.33
N VAL A 382 9.26 11.04 16.29
CA VAL A 382 9.90 12.37 16.39
C VAL A 382 8.89 13.47 16.69
N LEU A 383 7.76 13.49 15.98
CA LEU A 383 6.70 14.49 16.20
C LEU A 383 6.12 14.40 17.61
N ARG A 384 5.96 13.22 18.17
CA ARG A 384 5.55 13.03 19.57
C ARG A 384 6.55 13.68 20.51
N THR A 385 7.85 13.44 20.30
CA THR A 385 8.91 14.03 21.13
C THR A 385 8.96 15.57 21.03
N GLU A 386 8.55 16.14 19.89
CA GLU A 386 8.41 17.59 19.70
C GLU A 386 7.11 18.16 20.30
N GLY A 387 6.22 17.33 20.85
CA GLY A 387 4.91 17.74 21.38
C GLY A 387 3.86 18.05 20.32
N ARG A 388 4.07 17.57 19.09
CA ARG A 388 3.15 17.74 17.96
C ARG A 388 2.25 16.51 17.82
N TYR A 389 1.52 16.21 18.86
CA TYR A 389 0.78 14.98 19.05
C TYR A 389 -0.22 14.65 17.92
N PRO A 390 -1.08 15.58 17.44
CA PRO A 390 -2.03 15.26 16.36
C PRO A 390 -1.35 14.84 15.05
N GLU A 391 -0.17 15.39 14.74
CA GLU A 391 0.61 15.01 13.56
C GLU A 391 1.30 13.66 13.77
N ALA A 392 1.77 13.40 15.00
CA ALA A 392 2.36 12.12 15.40
C ALA A 392 1.32 10.99 15.28
N GLU A 393 0.14 11.18 15.86
CA GLU A 393 -0.99 10.25 15.79
C GLU A 393 -1.34 9.90 14.34
N HIS A 394 -1.45 10.90 13.48
CA HIS A 394 -1.74 10.69 12.05
C HIS A 394 -0.68 9.81 11.38
N SER A 395 0.60 10.13 11.57
CA SER A 395 1.72 9.39 10.98
C SER A 395 1.79 7.94 11.48
N LEU A 396 1.59 7.74 12.79
CA LEU A 396 1.59 6.40 13.41
C LEU A 396 0.40 5.56 12.95
N ARG A 397 -0.79 6.14 12.78
CA ARG A 397 -1.95 5.41 12.23
C ARG A 397 -1.75 5.01 10.76
N GLU A 398 -1.14 5.86 9.95
CA GLU A 398 -0.78 5.50 8.57
C GLU A 398 0.26 4.37 8.55
N ALA A 399 1.30 4.44 9.38
CA ALA A 399 2.29 3.38 9.54
C ALA A 399 1.62 2.05 9.94
N LEU A 400 0.78 2.07 10.97
CA LEU A 400 0.04 0.90 11.47
C LEU A 400 -0.84 0.26 10.39
N ALA A 401 -1.58 1.06 9.64
CA ALA A 401 -2.44 0.58 8.55
C ALA A 401 -1.61 -0.07 7.43
N MET A 402 -0.44 0.46 7.13
CA MET A 402 0.47 -0.08 6.12
C MET A 402 1.13 -1.37 6.62
N GLN A 403 1.66 -1.39 7.85
CA GLN A 403 2.26 -2.56 8.48
C GLN A 403 1.27 -3.73 8.58
N THR A 404 0.02 -3.46 8.97
CA THR A 404 -1.04 -4.48 9.01
C THR A 404 -1.30 -5.12 7.64
N LYS A 405 -1.26 -4.33 6.55
CA LYS A 405 -1.38 -4.84 5.18
C LYS A 405 -0.15 -5.64 4.72
N LEU A 406 1.03 -5.27 5.21
CA LEU A 406 2.29 -5.89 4.83
C LEU A 406 2.51 -7.23 5.53
N TYR A 407 2.23 -7.29 6.83
CA TYR A 407 2.64 -8.37 7.72
C TYR A 407 1.46 -9.19 8.27
N GLY A 408 0.22 -8.75 8.05
CA GLY A 408 -0.96 -9.35 8.66
C GLY A 408 -1.22 -8.81 10.07
N ALA A 409 -1.87 -9.62 10.91
CA ALA A 409 -2.36 -9.16 12.22
C ALA A 409 -1.28 -9.12 13.31
N LYS A 410 -0.13 -9.80 13.13
CA LYS A 410 0.88 -9.97 14.18
C LYS A 410 2.29 -9.79 13.62
N HIS A 411 2.96 -8.75 14.06
CA HIS A 411 4.37 -8.46 13.73
C HIS A 411 4.98 -7.54 14.78
N GLY A 412 6.30 -7.62 15.01
CA GLY A 412 7.01 -6.77 15.97
C GLY A 412 6.83 -5.28 15.70
N ASP A 413 6.90 -4.87 14.42
CA ASP A 413 6.71 -3.47 14.03
C ASP A 413 5.31 -2.95 14.37
N ILE A 414 4.27 -3.78 14.20
CA ILE A 414 2.90 -3.42 14.60
C ILE A 414 2.84 -3.19 16.10
N GLY A 415 3.48 -4.09 16.88
CA GLY A 415 3.55 -3.95 18.34
C GLY A 415 4.20 -2.65 18.77
N ARG A 416 5.35 -2.29 18.17
CA ARG A 416 6.05 -1.01 18.45
C ARG A 416 5.20 0.20 18.07
N THR A 417 4.57 0.17 16.90
CA THR A 417 3.70 1.28 16.45
C THR A 417 2.48 1.45 17.36
N LEU A 418 1.91 0.36 17.88
CA LEU A 418 0.81 0.43 18.85
C LEU A 418 1.28 1.04 20.19
N VAL A 419 2.50 0.74 20.65
CA VAL A 419 3.08 1.36 21.84
C VAL A 419 3.23 2.87 21.64
N ASP A 420 3.88 3.30 20.54
CA ASP A 420 4.09 4.72 20.28
C ASP A 420 2.76 5.48 20.09
N LEU A 421 1.77 4.85 19.44
CA LEU A 421 0.43 5.43 19.31
C LEU A 421 -0.28 5.56 20.67
N ALA A 422 -0.17 4.55 21.54
CA ALA A 422 -0.75 4.60 22.87
C ALA A 422 -0.10 5.72 23.70
N MET A 423 1.24 5.82 23.68
CA MET A 423 1.94 6.89 24.38
C MET A 423 1.65 8.28 23.81
N THR A 424 1.38 8.38 22.49
CA THR A 424 0.96 9.66 21.87
C THR A 424 -0.41 10.10 22.37
N LEU A 425 -1.36 9.17 22.49
CA LEU A 425 -2.69 9.45 23.03
C LEU A 425 -2.65 9.80 24.52
N ASP A 426 -1.75 9.19 25.25
CA ASP A 426 -1.49 9.53 26.65
C ASP A 426 -0.95 10.96 26.80
N ASP A 427 0.03 11.32 25.98
CA ASP A 427 0.57 12.69 25.90
C ASP A 427 -0.51 13.75 25.51
N GLU A 428 -1.65 13.32 24.92
CA GLU A 428 -2.84 14.12 24.59
C GLU A 428 -3.92 14.10 25.70
N ASP A 429 -3.62 13.56 26.88
CA ASP A 429 -4.58 13.31 27.97
C ASP A 429 -5.72 12.33 27.61
N GLU A 430 -5.55 11.50 26.55
CA GLU A 430 -6.53 10.51 26.09
C GLU A 430 -6.26 9.10 26.67
N LEU A 431 -5.96 9.00 27.95
CA LEU A 431 -5.59 7.75 28.64
C LEU A 431 -6.58 6.59 28.39
N LYS A 432 -7.89 6.91 28.29
CA LYS A 432 -8.94 5.90 28.01
C LYS A 432 -8.81 5.25 26.63
N ALA A 433 -8.24 5.97 25.65
CA ALA A 433 -7.96 5.45 24.33
C ALA A 433 -6.59 4.76 24.28
N ALA A 434 -5.61 5.24 25.05
CA ALA A 434 -4.25 4.72 25.14
C ALA A 434 -4.19 3.30 25.73
N LEU A 435 -4.82 3.06 26.86
CA LEU A 435 -4.76 1.80 27.60
C LEU A 435 -5.14 0.55 26.78
N PRO A 436 -6.25 0.52 26.01
CA PRO A 436 -6.58 -0.64 25.17
C PRO A 436 -5.54 -0.95 24.10
N LEU A 437 -4.92 0.09 23.51
CA LEU A 437 -3.88 -0.06 22.49
C LEU A 437 -2.61 -0.64 23.12
N MET A 438 -2.19 -0.12 24.27
CA MET A 438 -1.03 -0.61 24.99
C MET A 438 -1.21 -2.08 25.43
N ARG A 439 -2.38 -2.44 25.96
CA ARG A 439 -2.71 -3.84 26.29
C ARG A 439 -2.66 -4.74 25.05
N SER A 440 -3.15 -4.25 23.91
CA SER A 440 -3.07 -4.98 22.63
C SER A 440 -1.63 -5.18 22.18
N ALA A 441 -0.78 -4.16 22.28
CA ALA A 441 0.64 -4.24 21.97
C ALA A 441 1.37 -5.27 22.83
N VAL A 442 1.19 -5.21 24.15
CA VAL A 442 1.80 -6.15 25.11
C VAL A 442 1.35 -7.60 24.83
N ASN A 443 0.05 -7.82 24.62
CA ASN A 443 -0.44 -9.16 24.31
C ASN A 443 0.12 -9.69 22.99
N MET A 444 0.18 -8.87 21.96
CA MET A 444 0.77 -9.24 20.66
C MET A 444 2.24 -9.61 20.81
N GLN A 445 3.03 -8.83 21.54
CA GLN A 445 4.44 -9.09 21.78
C GLN A 445 4.66 -10.35 22.64
N ARG A 446 3.81 -10.61 23.66
CA ARG A 446 3.82 -11.86 24.42
C ARG A 446 3.57 -13.08 23.52
N GLU A 447 2.62 -12.98 22.57
CA GLU A 447 2.36 -14.06 21.62
C GLU A 447 3.50 -14.27 20.62
N LEU A 448 4.16 -13.19 20.19
CA LEU A 448 5.28 -13.25 19.24
C LEU A 448 6.54 -13.84 19.86
N TYR A 449 6.89 -13.40 21.06
CA TYR A 449 8.15 -13.77 21.69
C TYR A 449 8.03 -14.97 22.66
N GLY A 450 6.80 -15.33 23.04
CA GLY A 450 6.55 -16.45 23.94
C GLY A 450 7.28 -16.32 25.27
N SER A 451 8.06 -17.34 25.65
CA SER A 451 8.86 -17.34 26.85
C SER A 451 10.23 -16.67 26.71
N GLN A 452 10.61 -16.25 25.51
CA GLN A 452 11.91 -15.60 25.29
C GLN A 452 11.85 -14.13 25.74
N PRO A 453 12.83 -13.65 26.50
CA PRO A 453 12.88 -12.24 26.85
C PRO A 453 13.21 -11.41 25.59
N HIS A 454 12.46 -10.33 25.38
CA HIS A 454 12.67 -9.41 24.26
C HIS A 454 12.65 -7.96 24.76
N PRO A 455 13.55 -7.08 24.28
CA PRO A 455 13.57 -5.68 24.69
C PRO A 455 12.24 -4.96 24.50
N ASP A 456 11.62 -5.10 23.32
CA ASP A 456 10.35 -4.45 23.00
C ASP A 456 9.25 -4.86 24.00
N LEU A 457 9.18 -6.16 24.36
CA LEU A 457 8.21 -6.64 25.36
C LEU A 457 8.49 -6.03 26.74
N ALA A 458 9.76 -5.96 27.14
CA ALA A 458 10.12 -5.40 28.44
C ALA A 458 9.80 -3.90 28.53
N ASP A 459 10.01 -3.17 27.44
CA ASP A 459 9.69 -1.75 27.36
C ASP A 459 8.16 -1.54 27.31
N ALA A 460 7.41 -2.28 26.45
CA ALA A 460 5.96 -2.20 26.38
C ALA A 460 5.25 -2.56 27.70
N VAL A 461 5.74 -3.56 28.44
CA VAL A 461 5.21 -3.93 29.76
C VAL A 461 5.49 -2.82 30.78
N ASN A 462 6.68 -2.18 30.72
CA ASN A 462 7.01 -1.02 31.54
C ASN A 462 6.05 0.16 31.26
N ASP A 463 5.82 0.46 29.99
CA ASP A 463 4.97 1.58 29.58
C ASP A 463 3.48 1.31 29.91
N LEU A 464 3.05 0.04 29.82
CA LEU A 464 1.72 -0.34 30.34
C LEU A 464 1.64 -0.10 31.85
N GLY A 465 2.72 -0.37 32.60
CA GLY A 465 2.80 -0.05 34.01
C GLY A 465 2.60 1.43 34.29
N SER A 466 3.19 2.31 33.47
CA SER A 466 3.04 3.77 33.59
C SER A 466 1.60 4.24 33.35
N LEU A 467 0.97 3.76 32.24
CA LEU A 467 -0.42 4.12 31.94
C LEU A 467 -1.39 3.62 33.03
N LEU A 468 -1.13 2.45 33.62
CA LEU A 468 -1.92 1.92 34.73
C LEU A 468 -1.76 2.71 36.03
N GLU A 469 -0.53 3.18 36.32
CA GLU A 469 -0.23 4.05 37.46
C GLU A 469 -1.00 5.37 37.31
N GLU A 470 -0.99 5.97 36.13
CA GLU A 470 -1.73 7.19 35.82
C GLU A 470 -3.25 6.98 35.92
N ASN A 471 -3.75 5.79 35.50
CA ASN A 471 -5.17 5.44 35.66
C ASN A 471 -5.57 5.17 37.13
N GLY A 472 -4.62 5.08 38.06
CA GLY A 472 -4.85 4.72 39.45
C GLY A 472 -4.94 3.22 39.72
N ASP A 473 -4.61 2.38 38.74
CA ASP A 473 -4.62 0.91 38.84
C ASP A 473 -3.29 0.39 39.42
N TYR A 474 -2.89 0.90 40.57
CA TYR A 474 -1.55 0.69 41.18
C TYR A 474 -1.18 -0.79 41.38
N ASP A 475 -2.14 -1.67 41.71
CA ASP A 475 -1.89 -3.10 41.87
C ASP A 475 -1.48 -3.80 40.57
N GLU A 476 -2.06 -3.41 39.46
CA GLU A 476 -1.71 -3.94 38.14
C GLU A 476 -0.41 -3.30 37.63
N SER A 477 -0.23 -1.99 37.83
CA SER A 477 1.00 -1.26 37.51
C SER A 477 2.22 -1.91 38.18
N GLU A 478 2.16 -2.16 39.48
CA GLU A 478 3.23 -2.84 40.24
C GLU A 478 3.60 -4.21 39.63
N LYS A 479 2.58 -5.00 39.20
CA LYS A 479 2.82 -6.30 38.55
C LYS A 479 3.52 -6.12 37.20
N MET A 480 3.12 -5.12 36.42
CA MET A 480 3.77 -4.84 35.11
C MET A 480 5.22 -4.40 35.30
N TYR A 481 5.50 -3.51 36.24
CA TYR A 481 6.89 -3.09 36.52
C TYR A 481 7.77 -4.22 37.04
N ARG A 482 7.23 -5.11 37.90
CA ARG A 482 7.97 -6.32 38.33
C ARG A 482 8.29 -7.24 37.16
N GLU A 483 7.32 -7.45 36.24
CA GLU A 483 7.53 -8.24 35.02
C GLU A 483 8.59 -7.59 34.14
N ALA A 484 8.53 -6.28 33.92
CA ALA A 484 9.51 -5.53 33.13
C ALA A 484 10.91 -5.67 33.70
N VAL A 485 11.08 -5.49 35.04
CA VAL A 485 12.36 -5.68 35.73
C VAL A 485 12.88 -7.11 35.58
N ALA A 486 12.01 -8.12 35.72
CA ALA A 486 12.38 -9.52 35.54
C ALA A 486 12.82 -9.83 34.10
N LEU A 487 12.12 -9.32 33.10
CA LEU A 487 12.49 -9.43 31.67
C LEU A 487 13.85 -8.75 31.42
N ARG A 488 14.06 -7.53 31.92
CA ARG A 488 15.30 -6.78 31.77
C ARG A 488 16.49 -7.48 32.43
N ARG A 489 16.31 -8.12 33.62
CA ARG A 489 17.35 -8.95 34.23
C ARG A 489 17.73 -10.16 33.39
N ARG A 490 16.76 -10.82 32.75
CA ARG A 490 17.03 -11.94 31.85
C ARG A 490 17.74 -11.50 30.55
N LEU A 491 17.52 -10.27 30.10
CA LEU A 491 18.13 -9.70 28.88
C LEU A 491 19.56 -9.19 29.14
N TYR A 492 19.75 -8.48 30.25
CA TYR A 492 20.94 -7.67 30.43
C TYR A 492 21.80 -8.13 31.63
N GLY A 493 21.41 -9.20 32.35
CA GLY A 493 22.01 -9.60 33.60
C GLY A 493 21.52 -8.76 34.77
N ASP A 494 22.20 -8.85 35.91
CA ASP A 494 21.74 -8.26 37.17
C ASP A 494 21.95 -6.74 37.28
N LYS A 495 22.84 -6.17 36.46
CA LYS A 495 23.21 -4.75 36.50
C LYS A 495 23.13 -4.09 35.13
N HIS A 496 22.18 -3.22 34.99
CA HIS A 496 21.99 -2.46 33.75
C HIS A 496 21.15 -1.19 34.02
N PRO A 497 21.41 -0.04 33.35
CA PRO A 497 20.65 1.20 33.57
C PRO A 497 19.12 1.03 33.40
N LYS A 498 18.65 0.24 32.42
CA LYS A 498 17.22 -0.06 32.24
C LYS A 498 16.61 -0.82 33.42
N ILE A 499 17.38 -1.60 34.16
CA ILE A 499 16.91 -2.28 35.41
C ILE A 499 16.71 -1.25 36.50
N ALA A 500 17.67 -0.34 36.68
CA ALA A 500 17.58 0.73 37.67
C ALA A 500 16.34 1.62 37.38
N GLN A 501 16.11 1.99 36.12
CA GLN A 501 14.91 2.70 35.70
C GLN A 501 13.62 1.93 36.03
N GLY A 502 13.57 0.63 35.73
CA GLY A 502 12.41 -0.21 36.08
C GLY A 502 12.18 -0.34 37.59
N LEU A 503 13.25 -0.36 38.39
CA LEU A 503 13.16 -0.33 39.85
C LEU A 503 12.64 1.02 40.35
N ASN A 504 13.05 2.13 39.75
CA ASN A 504 12.52 3.45 40.04
C ASN A 504 11.00 3.51 39.79
N ASN A 505 10.53 3.03 38.63
CA ASN A 505 9.11 3.01 38.33
C ASN A 505 8.33 2.08 39.25
N LEU A 506 8.89 0.89 39.61
CA LEU A 506 8.31 -0.03 40.57
C LEU A 506 8.16 0.60 41.95
N ALA A 507 9.18 1.31 42.37
CA ALA A 507 9.17 2.01 43.66
C ALA A 507 8.15 3.16 43.70
N SER A 508 7.93 3.83 42.55
CA SER A 508 6.89 4.85 42.38
C SER A 508 5.48 4.25 42.61
N ALA A 509 5.14 3.17 41.88
CA ALA A 509 3.88 2.49 42.06
C ALA A 509 3.64 1.99 43.51
N MET A 510 4.69 1.48 44.16
CA MET A 510 4.63 1.10 45.59
C MET A 510 4.35 2.30 46.49
N GLN A 511 4.94 3.46 46.20
CA GLN A 511 4.70 4.69 46.93
C GLN A 511 3.23 5.13 46.79
N ASP A 512 2.68 5.12 45.58
CA ASP A 512 1.30 5.48 45.31
C ASP A 512 0.28 4.54 45.97
N LYS A 513 0.67 3.27 46.17
CA LYS A 513 -0.08 2.32 47.01
C LYS A 513 0.02 2.58 48.50
N GLY A 514 0.95 3.41 48.93
CA GLY A 514 1.28 3.64 50.36
C GLY A 514 2.23 2.61 50.96
N GLU A 515 2.86 1.75 50.19
CA GLU A 515 3.87 0.77 50.59
C GLU A 515 5.24 1.42 50.80
N LEU A 516 5.30 2.51 51.58
CA LEU A 516 6.42 3.44 51.65
C LEU A 516 7.74 2.78 52.01
N ALA A 517 7.74 1.77 52.92
CA ALA A 517 8.98 1.10 53.31
C ALA A 517 9.58 0.25 52.18
N SER A 518 8.71 -0.47 51.45
CA SER A 518 9.11 -1.25 50.27
C SER A 518 9.59 -0.36 49.14
N SER A 519 8.90 0.76 48.92
CA SER A 519 9.25 1.78 47.95
C SER A 519 10.64 2.35 48.17
N GLU A 520 10.93 2.83 49.43
CA GLU A 520 12.26 3.36 49.78
C GLU A 520 13.36 2.32 49.54
N ALA A 521 13.14 1.08 49.99
CA ALA A 521 14.12 0.01 49.81
C ALA A 521 14.39 -0.27 48.31
N THR A 522 13.36 -0.17 47.46
CA THR A 522 13.46 -0.38 46.00
C THR A 522 14.16 0.78 45.31
N TYR A 523 13.87 2.02 45.69
CA TYR A 523 14.60 3.20 45.22
C TYR A 523 16.08 3.16 45.57
N LEU A 524 16.41 2.74 46.84
CA LEU A 524 17.80 2.60 47.26
C LEU A 524 18.55 1.51 46.47
N GLN A 525 17.88 0.42 46.05
CA GLN A 525 18.47 -0.56 45.13
C GLN A 525 18.78 0.06 43.76
N ALA A 526 17.84 0.83 43.18
CA ALA A 526 18.04 1.56 41.93
C ALA A 526 19.25 2.52 42.09
N LEU A 527 19.24 3.35 43.11
CA LEU A 527 20.29 4.32 43.39
C LEU A 527 21.69 3.67 43.51
N ALA A 528 21.78 2.55 44.23
CA ALA A 528 23.04 1.82 44.36
C ALA A 528 23.56 1.33 43.00
N MET A 529 22.68 0.82 42.15
CA MET A 529 23.01 0.35 40.81
C MET A 529 23.40 1.53 39.88
N GLU A 530 22.68 2.64 39.92
CA GLU A 530 23.01 3.84 39.17
C GLU A 530 24.36 4.42 39.54
N ARG A 531 24.66 4.54 40.85
CA ARG A 531 25.96 5.01 41.32
C ARG A 531 27.13 4.12 40.85
N GLU A 532 26.91 2.80 40.82
CA GLU A 532 27.93 1.86 40.35
C GLU A 532 28.13 1.99 38.81
N LEU A 533 27.08 2.15 38.05
CA LEU A 533 27.11 2.16 36.56
C LEU A 533 27.47 3.53 36.01
N LEU A 534 26.95 4.60 36.60
CA LEU A 534 26.96 5.95 36.03
C LEU A 534 27.86 6.91 36.83
N GLY A 535 28.28 6.49 38.02
CA GLY A 535 29.02 7.34 38.97
C GLY A 535 28.12 8.23 39.82
N ASN A 536 28.70 8.91 40.81
CA ASN A 536 27.94 9.70 41.78
C ASN A 536 27.43 11.03 41.26
N VAL A 537 27.87 11.50 40.08
CA VAL A 537 27.48 12.78 39.50
C VAL A 537 26.80 12.51 38.14
N HIS A 538 25.54 12.11 38.20
CA HIS A 538 24.76 11.79 37.03
C HIS A 538 23.30 12.27 37.22
N PRO A 539 22.62 12.71 36.19
CA PRO A 539 21.20 13.15 36.28
C PRO A 539 20.28 12.11 36.89
N GLU A 540 20.41 10.83 36.48
CA GLU A 540 19.58 9.73 37.01
C GLU A 540 19.80 9.52 38.52
N VAL A 541 21.04 9.56 39.00
CA VAL A 541 21.37 9.47 40.45
C VAL A 541 20.67 10.60 41.23
N ALA A 542 20.67 11.82 40.69
CA ALA A 542 19.99 12.95 41.31
C ALA A 542 18.45 12.80 41.27
N ASN A 543 17.89 12.27 40.18
CA ASN A 543 16.46 11.99 40.08
C ASN A 543 16.04 10.92 41.09
N THR A 544 16.79 9.82 41.23
CA THR A 544 16.49 8.75 42.19
C THR A 544 16.64 9.22 43.63
N LEU A 545 17.64 10.06 43.93
CA LEU A 545 17.76 10.72 45.23
C LEU A 545 16.55 11.59 45.57
N ASN A 546 16.08 12.39 44.63
CA ASN A 546 14.87 13.17 44.79
C ASN A 546 13.67 12.27 45.13
N ASN A 547 13.49 11.14 44.43
CA ASN A 547 12.43 10.20 44.72
C ASN A 547 12.56 9.55 46.11
N VAL A 548 13.76 9.16 46.49
CA VAL A 548 14.06 8.68 47.86
C VAL A 548 13.68 9.74 48.90
N ALA A 549 14.05 11.00 48.68
CA ALA A 549 13.74 12.08 49.59
C ALA A 549 12.21 12.26 49.78
N PHE A 550 11.44 12.16 48.68
CA PHE A 550 9.97 12.23 48.75
C PHE A 550 9.39 11.08 49.59
N VAL A 551 9.81 9.84 49.40
CA VAL A 551 9.37 8.71 50.23
C VAL A 551 9.74 8.85 51.68
N GLN A 552 10.96 9.31 51.97
CA GLN A 552 11.41 9.60 53.36
C GLN A 552 10.52 10.67 54.00
N TYR A 553 10.19 11.72 53.24
CA TYR A 553 9.26 12.74 53.71
C TYR A 553 7.88 12.17 54.00
N ASP A 554 7.34 11.32 53.10
CA ASP A 554 6.05 10.63 53.26
C ASP A 554 6.01 9.72 54.49
N ARG A 555 7.13 9.09 54.82
CA ARG A 555 7.30 8.28 56.03
C ARG A 555 7.45 9.11 57.30
N GLY A 556 7.57 10.44 57.20
CA GLY A 556 7.74 11.35 58.31
C GLY A 556 9.19 11.61 58.71
N ASP A 557 10.17 11.09 57.98
CA ASP A 557 11.59 11.39 58.17
C ASP A 557 11.97 12.69 57.43
N THR A 558 11.52 13.80 57.94
CA THR A 558 11.79 15.12 57.33
C THR A 558 13.31 15.44 57.33
N ALA A 559 14.04 15.01 58.36
CA ALA A 559 15.46 15.32 58.42
C ALA A 559 16.25 14.51 57.39
N GLY A 560 15.94 13.19 57.24
CA GLY A 560 16.49 12.35 56.18
C GLY A 560 16.16 12.87 54.81
N ALA A 561 14.87 13.22 54.56
CA ALA A 561 14.41 13.78 53.29
C ALA A 561 15.16 15.06 52.90
N LEU A 562 15.31 16.03 53.84
CA LEU A 562 16.06 17.25 53.55
C LEU A 562 17.54 16.98 53.27
N ALA A 563 18.14 16.03 53.95
CA ALA A 563 19.56 15.65 53.71
C ALA A 563 19.73 15.03 52.31
N THR A 564 18.85 14.10 51.94
CA THR A 564 18.85 13.42 50.63
C THR A 564 18.57 14.40 49.49
N GLU A 565 17.58 15.30 49.67
CA GLU A 565 17.23 16.30 48.64
C GLU A 565 18.34 17.35 48.45
N ARG A 566 19.07 17.72 49.51
CA ARG A 566 20.27 18.58 49.41
C ARG A 566 21.41 17.86 48.68
N GLU A 567 21.55 16.54 48.80
CA GLU A 567 22.50 15.77 48.00
C GLU A 567 22.13 15.83 46.51
N ALA A 568 20.86 15.60 46.18
CA ALA A 568 20.34 15.73 44.80
C ALA A 568 20.62 17.13 44.24
N LEU A 569 20.30 18.17 44.99
CA LEU A 569 20.59 19.57 44.63
C LEU A 569 22.08 19.80 44.36
N GLY A 570 22.95 19.22 45.21
CA GLY A 570 24.40 19.32 45.03
C GLY A 570 24.87 18.70 43.70
N ILE A 571 24.28 17.60 43.28
CA ILE A 571 24.56 16.96 41.99
C ILE A 571 24.03 17.81 40.84
N TYR A 572 22.78 18.26 40.90
CA TYR A 572 22.21 19.11 39.85
C TYR A 572 23.00 20.39 39.63
N ARG A 573 23.45 21.06 40.68
CA ARG A 573 24.28 22.27 40.57
C ARG A 573 25.66 22.00 39.93
N LYS A 574 26.22 20.81 40.08
CA LYS A 574 27.44 20.42 39.38
C LYS A 574 27.22 20.13 37.91
N LEU A 575 26.09 19.51 37.58
CA LEU A 575 25.74 19.17 36.21
C LEU A 575 25.27 20.38 35.38
N PHE A 576 24.57 21.28 36.05
CA PHE A 576 23.91 22.43 35.41
C PHE A 576 24.37 23.73 36.09
N PRO A 577 25.55 24.23 35.74
CA PRO A 577 26.03 25.51 36.31
C PRO A 577 25.18 26.66 35.79
N GLY A 578 24.52 27.36 36.70
CA GLY A 578 23.62 28.48 36.40
C GLY A 578 22.15 28.15 36.65
N ASP A 579 21.27 28.94 35.99
CA ASP A 579 19.83 28.75 36.12
C ASP A 579 19.38 27.50 35.36
N HIS A 580 18.72 26.59 36.07
CA HIS A 580 18.22 25.35 35.49
C HIS A 580 16.87 24.94 36.13
N PRO A 581 15.86 24.44 35.35
CA PRO A 581 14.56 24.09 35.90
C PRO A 581 14.60 23.11 37.08
N ARG A 582 15.41 22.06 36.98
CA ARG A 582 15.56 21.05 38.09
C ARG A 582 16.19 21.64 39.35
N VAL A 583 17.19 22.49 39.19
CA VAL A 583 17.80 23.20 40.37
C VAL A 583 16.76 24.06 41.05
N ALA A 584 15.96 24.80 40.29
CA ALA A 584 14.90 25.65 40.83
C ALA A 584 13.80 24.82 41.53
N ALA A 585 13.39 23.68 40.92
CA ALA A 585 12.37 22.79 41.48
C ALA A 585 12.81 22.22 42.83
N VAL A 586 13.98 21.58 42.88
CA VAL A 586 14.51 20.98 44.08
C VAL A 586 14.76 22.03 45.20
N THR A 587 15.28 23.22 44.85
CA THR A 587 15.44 24.32 45.80
C THR A 587 14.10 24.76 46.40
N ASN A 588 13.05 24.83 45.55
CA ASN A 588 11.70 25.19 45.99
C ASN A 588 11.06 24.13 46.88
N THR A 589 11.30 22.79 46.59
CA THR A 589 10.87 21.68 47.44
C THR A 589 11.50 21.72 48.83
N ILE A 590 12.81 21.93 48.89
CA ILE A 590 13.54 22.09 50.15
C ILE A 590 12.93 23.25 50.95
N GLY A 591 12.67 24.43 50.32
CA GLY A 591 12.09 25.58 50.99
C GLY A 591 10.67 25.33 51.52
N LEU A 592 9.86 24.54 50.82
CA LEU A 592 8.51 24.13 51.30
C LEU A 592 8.64 23.20 52.52
N TRP A 593 9.49 22.17 52.46
CA TRP A 593 9.69 21.24 53.59
C TRP A 593 10.26 21.95 54.83
N LEU A 594 11.17 22.88 54.65
CA LEU A 594 11.69 23.73 55.72
C LEU A 594 10.54 24.62 56.32
N THR A 595 9.61 25.09 55.49
CA THR A 595 8.44 25.84 55.98
C THR A 595 7.61 24.97 56.95
N PHE A 596 7.39 23.73 56.61
CA PHE A 596 6.63 22.81 57.44
C PHE A 596 7.45 22.34 58.68
N ALA A 597 8.77 22.28 58.60
CA ALA A 597 9.64 22.05 59.72
C ALA A 597 9.77 23.23 60.71
N GLY A 598 9.32 24.43 60.28
CA GLY A 598 9.39 25.66 61.08
C GLY A 598 10.73 26.43 60.94
N GLU A 599 11.59 26.02 60.00
CA GLU A 599 12.89 26.64 59.71
C GLU A 599 12.70 27.80 58.70
N TYR A 600 11.93 28.80 59.12
CA TYR A 600 11.41 29.86 58.24
C TYR A 600 12.48 30.74 57.57
N ALA A 601 13.61 30.98 58.24
CA ALA A 601 14.68 31.83 57.69
C ALA A 601 15.40 31.16 56.49
N GLU A 602 15.65 29.86 56.59
CA GLU A 602 16.23 29.12 55.48
C GLU A 602 15.18 28.87 54.37
N ALA A 603 13.94 28.53 54.76
CA ALA A 603 12.83 28.36 53.83
C ALA A 603 12.63 29.58 52.92
N GLU A 604 12.67 30.80 53.51
CA GLU A 604 12.50 32.03 52.75
C GLU A 604 13.61 32.26 51.72
N ARG A 605 14.87 31.98 52.10
CA ARG A 605 15.99 32.09 51.16
C ARG A 605 15.84 31.15 49.99
N ASP A 606 15.52 29.87 50.26
CA ASP A 606 15.43 28.87 49.23
C ASP A 606 14.21 29.09 48.34
N LEU A 607 13.02 29.44 48.88
CA LEU A 607 11.83 29.74 48.10
C LEU A 607 12.02 30.97 47.21
N ARG A 608 12.65 32.05 47.71
CA ARG A 608 12.97 33.22 46.88
C ARG A 608 13.99 32.90 45.79
N THR A 609 15.06 32.15 46.14
CA THR A 609 16.04 31.71 45.15
C THR A 609 15.41 30.86 44.04
N GLY A 610 14.53 29.92 44.40
CA GLY A 610 13.79 29.12 43.43
C GLY A 610 12.85 29.93 42.55
N LEU A 611 12.12 30.89 43.17
CA LEU A 611 11.22 31.77 42.43
C LEU A 611 11.98 32.67 41.44
N GLU A 612 13.04 33.36 41.89
CA GLU A 612 13.87 34.20 41.04
C GLU A 612 14.46 33.43 39.85
N MET A 613 14.93 32.21 40.10
CA MET A 613 15.45 31.35 39.07
C MET A 613 14.37 30.98 38.04
N ARG A 614 13.17 30.59 38.50
CA ARG A 614 12.04 30.29 37.60
C ARG A 614 11.55 31.51 36.81
N GLN A 615 11.56 32.69 37.40
CA GLN A 615 11.23 33.95 36.68
C GLN A 615 12.24 34.29 35.57
N ARG A 616 13.54 33.93 35.76
CA ARG A 616 14.53 34.07 34.67
C ARG A 616 14.41 33.01 33.58
N LEU A 617 13.98 31.83 33.94
CA LEU A 617 13.87 30.70 33.01
C LEU A 617 12.55 30.68 32.20
N PHE A 618 11.49 31.10 32.83
CA PHE A 618 10.13 30.99 32.30
C PHE A 618 9.43 32.36 32.24
N LYS A 619 8.32 32.40 31.51
CA LYS A 619 7.44 33.60 31.53
C LYS A 619 6.76 33.68 32.89
N ASP A 620 6.45 34.91 33.32
CA ASP A 620 5.72 35.17 34.57
C ASP A 620 4.34 34.50 34.67
N THR A 621 3.81 34.03 33.54
CA THR A 621 2.55 33.29 33.45
C THR A 621 2.73 31.77 33.49
N SER A 622 3.97 31.26 33.72
CA SER A 622 4.23 29.84 33.80
C SER A 622 3.66 29.21 35.09
N PRO A 623 3.05 28.02 35.01
CA PRO A 623 2.67 27.24 36.20
C PRO A 623 3.82 27.01 37.18
N ASP A 624 5.05 26.89 36.70
CA ASP A 624 6.24 26.76 37.55
C ASP A 624 6.48 27.98 38.43
N VAL A 625 6.31 29.17 37.89
CA VAL A 625 6.39 30.42 38.66
C VAL A 625 5.25 30.47 39.69
N ALA A 626 4.05 30.05 39.29
CA ALA A 626 2.89 30.00 40.20
C ALA A 626 3.12 29.04 41.37
N SER A 627 3.72 27.84 41.13
CA SER A 627 4.06 26.90 42.21
C SER A 627 5.07 27.52 43.24
N SER A 628 6.02 28.31 42.76
CA SER A 628 6.94 29.00 43.70
C SER A 628 6.25 30.07 44.50
N LEU A 629 5.33 30.86 43.87
CA LEU A 629 4.51 31.86 44.53
C LEU A 629 3.55 31.25 45.56
N GLU A 630 2.96 30.10 45.25
CA GLU A 630 2.10 29.31 46.15
C GLU A 630 2.89 28.89 47.42
N ASN A 631 4.05 28.26 47.23
CA ASN A 631 4.89 27.86 48.35
C ASN A 631 5.37 29.03 49.19
N LEU A 632 5.68 30.14 48.54
CA LEU A 632 6.05 31.39 49.25
C LEU A 632 4.84 31.93 50.04
N ALA A 633 3.64 31.88 49.49
CA ALA A 633 2.41 32.29 50.19
C ALA A 633 2.15 31.45 51.44
N ILE A 634 2.39 30.12 51.37
CA ILE A 634 2.28 29.19 52.53
C ILE A 634 3.27 29.62 53.64
N LEU A 635 4.51 29.89 53.28
CA LEU A 635 5.51 30.43 54.24
C LEU A 635 5.09 31.76 54.81
N GLN A 636 4.57 32.67 53.98
CA GLN A 636 4.14 34.01 54.40
C GLN A 636 2.94 33.91 55.35
N VAL A 637 1.99 32.98 55.16
CA VAL A 637 0.93 32.70 56.13
C VAL A 637 1.53 32.22 57.46
N ALA A 638 2.48 31.24 57.38
CA ALA A 638 3.14 30.71 58.57
C ALA A 638 3.92 31.74 59.39
N THR A 639 4.48 32.74 58.70
CA THR A 639 5.21 33.87 59.30
C THR A 639 4.33 35.08 59.60
N ARG A 640 3.01 34.94 59.47
CA ARG A 640 2.00 36.01 59.69
C ARG A 640 2.11 37.23 58.79
N ARG A 641 2.75 37.11 57.64
CA ARG A 641 2.81 38.19 56.61
C ARG A 641 1.62 38.03 55.67
N TYR A 642 0.44 38.24 56.23
CA TYR A 642 -0.81 37.89 55.57
C TYR A 642 -1.08 38.69 54.29
N SER A 643 -0.71 39.99 54.24
CA SER A 643 -0.88 40.81 53.04
C SER A 643 -0.03 40.32 51.89
N ASP A 644 1.25 40.01 52.16
CA ASP A 644 2.17 39.46 51.15
C ASP A 644 1.70 38.08 50.67
N ALA A 645 1.23 37.25 51.64
CA ALA A 645 0.69 35.93 51.35
C ALA A 645 -0.52 35.99 50.38
N LEU A 646 -1.43 36.93 50.62
CA LEU A 646 -2.62 37.09 49.79
C LEU A 646 -2.26 37.54 48.36
N GLU A 647 -1.26 38.44 48.22
CA GLU A 647 -0.76 38.87 46.90
C GLU A 647 -0.13 37.71 46.13
N SER A 648 0.79 36.97 46.78
CA SER A 648 1.46 35.79 46.20
C SER A 648 0.44 34.71 45.80
N ALA A 649 -0.49 34.37 46.69
CA ALA A 649 -1.51 33.35 46.43
C ALA A 649 -2.48 33.76 45.32
N ARG A 650 -2.97 35.02 45.29
CA ARG A 650 -3.84 35.50 44.21
C ARG A 650 -3.15 35.49 42.86
N THR A 651 -1.84 35.77 42.83
CA THR A 651 -1.06 35.70 41.59
C THR A 651 -0.95 34.24 41.11
N ALA A 652 -0.63 33.32 42.01
CA ALA A 652 -0.59 31.89 41.71
C ALA A 652 -1.95 31.38 41.21
N MET A 653 -3.04 31.68 41.91
CA MET A 653 -4.41 31.32 41.51
C MET A 653 -4.75 31.78 40.09
N ARG A 654 -4.43 33.05 39.75
CA ARG A 654 -4.70 33.60 38.41
C ARG A 654 -3.96 32.80 37.33
N ILE A 655 -2.69 32.46 37.56
CA ILE A 655 -1.88 31.70 36.61
C ILE A 655 -2.43 30.28 36.46
N PHE A 656 -2.70 29.59 37.57
CA PHE A 656 -3.22 28.23 37.55
C PHE A 656 -4.61 28.12 36.94
N THR A 657 -5.53 29.10 37.24
CA THR A 657 -6.85 29.12 36.62
C THR A 657 -6.78 29.31 35.12
N HIS A 658 -5.80 30.10 34.62
CA HIS A 658 -5.60 30.27 33.20
C HIS A 658 -4.99 29.05 32.52
N ALA A 659 -4.04 28.39 33.21
CA ALA A 659 -3.33 27.23 32.64
C ALA A 659 -4.13 25.95 32.71
N PHE A 660 -4.90 25.72 33.76
CA PHE A 660 -5.61 24.46 34.01
C PHE A 660 -7.12 24.66 34.11
N SER A 661 -7.64 25.19 35.18
CA SER A 661 -9.04 25.58 35.42
C SER A 661 -9.20 26.10 36.87
N ALA A 662 -10.36 26.66 37.22
CA ALA A 662 -10.69 27.00 38.59
C ALA A 662 -10.82 25.76 39.51
N ASP A 663 -11.28 24.63 38.94
CA ASP A 663 -11.54 23.40 39.69
C ASP A 663 -10.33 22.44 39.73
N ASN A 664 -9.15 22.89 39.29
CA ASN A 664 -7.93 22.10 39.36
C ASN A 664 -7.34 22.11 40.76
N TRP A 665 -6.77 20.98 41.22
CA TRP A 665 -6.18 20.84 42.55
C TRP A 665 -5.05 21.84 42.86
N ARG A 666 -4.26 22.23 41.84
CA ARG A 666 -3.21 23.29 41.99
C ARG A 666 -3.82 24.64 42.27
N THR A 667 -4.89 25.00 41.57
CA THR A 667 -5.65 26.24 41.86
C THR A 667 -6.19 26.19 43.29
N ALA A 668 -6.73 25.04 43.72
CA ALA A 668 -7.29 24.85 45.05
C ALA A 668 -6.24 24.99 46.18
N ILE A 669 -4.98 24.57 45.98
CA ILE A 669 -3.92 24.78 46.96
C ILE A 669 -3.63 26.27 47.11
N ALA A 670 -3.50 27.00 46.00
CA ALA A 670 -3.31 28.45 46.02
C ALA A 670 -4.51 29.18 46.68
N GLU A 671 -5.74 28.72 46.42
CA GLU A 671 -6.97 29.21 47.13
C GLU A 671 -6.88 28.95 48.62
N SER A 672 -6.38 27.79 49.03
CA SER A 672 -6.18 27.47 50.45
C SER A 672 -5.19 28.44 51.13
N ALA A 673 -4.07 28.74 50.47
CA ALA A 673 -3.11 29.72 50.98
C ALA A 673 -3.73 31.15 51.08
N ALA A 674 -4.51 31.56 50.06
CA ALA A 674 -5.24 32.82 50.07
C ALA A 674 -6.28 32.89 51.21
N GLY A 675 -7.03 31.77 51.41
CA GLY A 675 -8.00 31.63 52.50
C GLY A 675 -7.36 31.72 53.87
N GLY A 676 -6.19 31.10 54.06
CA GLY A 676 -5.38 31.22 55.29
C GLY A 676 -4.91 32.66 55.54
N ALA A 677 -4.48 33.35 54.49
CA ALA A 677 -4.08 34.74 54.55
C ALA A 677 -5.26 35.68 54.93
N LEU A 678 -6.43 35.50 54.28
CA LEU A 678 -7.66 36.25 54.57
C LEU A 678 -8.18 36.02 55.97
N THR A 679 -8.04 34.79 56.51
CA THR A 679 -8.35 34.48 57.90
C THR A 679 -7.51 35.33 58.83
N GLY A 680 -6.20 35.45 58.57
CA GLY A 680 -5.27 36.29 59.35
C GLY A 680 -5.52 37.79 59.22
N LEU A 681 -6.12 38.23 58.08
CA LEU A 681 -6.53 39.64 57.85
C LEU A 681 -7.93 39.96 58.40
N GLY A 682 -8.67 38.96 58.91
CA GLY A 682 -10.01 39.16 59.43
C GLY A 682 -11.13 39.21 58.39
N SER A 683 -10.83 38.86 57.13
CA SER A 683 -11.80 38.80 56.02
C SER A 683 -12.48 37.43 55.96
N TYR A 684 -13.21 37.07 57.00
CA TYR A 684 -13.69 35.72 57.23
C TYR A 684 -14.64 35.19 56.14
N ALA A 685 -15.59 36.00 55.66
CA ALA A 685 -16.55 35.58 54.63
C ALA A 685 -15.86 35.16 53.28
N GLU A 686 -14.81 35.90 52.90
CA GLU A 686 -14.03 35.57 51.70
C GLU A 686 -13.16 34.33 51.95
N ALA A 687 -12.57 34.23 53.16
CA ALA A 687 -11.79 33.07 53.58
C ALA A 687 -12.61 31.78 53.55
N GLU A 688 -13.84 31.82 54.12
CA GLU A 688 -14.77 30.67 54.17
C GLU A 688 -15.10 30.19 52.74
N LYS A 689 -15.39 31.09 51.82
CA LYS A 689 -15.70 30.73 50.44
C LYS A 689 -14.50 30.05 49.77
N LEU A 690 -13.28 30.57 49.86
CA LEU A 690 -12.09 30.00 49.23
C LEU A 690 -11.70 28.66 49.89
N LEU A 691 -11.64 28.61 51.20
CA LEU A 691 -11.29 27.41 51.94
C LEU A 691 -12.33 26.28 51.74
N GLY A 692 -13.62 26.63 51.70
CA GLY A 692 -14.69 25.69 51.40
C GLY A 692 -14.58 25.06 49.99
N HIS A 693 -14.33 25.91 48.99
CA HIS A 693 -14.13 25.49 47.60
C HIS A 693 -12.85 24.63 47.47
N SER A 694 -11.72 25.12 47.94
CA SER A 694 -10.46 24.36 47.99
C SER A 694 -10.60 23.00 48.66
N SER A 695 -11.22 22.94 49.85
CA SER A 695 -11.45 21.67 50.59
C SER A 695 -12.30 20.68 49.82
N ALA A 696 -13.31 21.16 49.06
CA ALA A 696 -14.18 20.30 48.26
C ALA A 696 -13.43 19.67 47.10
N ILE A 697 -12.57 20.41 46.42
CA ILE A 697 -11.71 19.95 45.32
C ILE A 697 -10.66 18.96 45.83
N LEU A 698 -9.84 19.38 46.82
CA LEU A 698 -8.74 18.59 47.33
C LEU A 698 -9.16 17.25 47.96
N ARG A 699 -10.43 17.11 48.42
CA ARG A 699 -10.96 15.84 48.91
C ARG A 699 -11.32 14.86 47.79
N LYS A 700 -11.71 15.35 46.63
CA LYS A 700 -12.16 14.54 45.51
C LYS A 700 -11.05 14.16 44.55
N ASP A 701 -10.04 15.01 44.46
CA ASP A 701 -8.96 14.84 43.52
C ASP A 701 -7.93 13.82 44.05
N PRO A 702 -7.67 12.72 43.34
CA PRO A 702 -6.72 11.70 43.74
C PRO A 702 -5.25 12.20 43.74
N PHE A 703 -4.95 13.19 42.91
CA PHE A 703 -3.60 13.79 42.80
C PHE A 703 -3.36 14.87 43.87
N ALA A 704 -4.38 15.30 44.58
CA ALA A 704 -4.24 16.24 45.67
C ALA A 704 -3.55 15.56 46.86
N GLN A 705 -2.40 16.07 47.26
CA GLN A 705 -1.56 15.51 48.30
C GLN A 705 -2.22 15.66 49.68
N ALA A 706 -2.02 14.64 50.55
CA ALA A 706 -2.56 14.60 51.90
C ALA A 706 -2.11 15.80 52.74
N ALA A 707 -0.90 16.31 52.48
CA ALA A 707 -0.35 17.48 53.15
C ALA A 707 -1.21 18.74 52.96
N PHE A 708 -1.57 19.03 51.70
CA PHE A 708 -2.36 20.22 51.41
C PHE A 708 -3.81 20.07 51.87
N ARG A 709 -4.35 18.83 51.87
CA ARG A 709 -5.65 18.56 52.51
C ARG A 709 -5.63 18.88 53.98
N THR A 710 -4.56 18.44 54.67
CA THR A 710 -4.36 18.72 56.09
C THR A 710 -4.15 20.20 56.35
N LEU A 711 -3.36 20.86 55.53
CA LEU A 711 -3.14 22.33 55.62
C LEU A 711 -4.43 23.11 55.49
N THR A 712 -5.24 22.77 54.46
CA THR A 712 -6.55 23.40 54.19
C THR A 712 -7.51 23.21 55.37
N GLN A 713 -7.56 22.01 55.96
CA GLN A 713 -8.36 21.74 57.14
C GLN A 713 -7.94 22.57 58.36
N ARG A 714 -6.66 22.75 58.56
CA ARG A 714 -6.10 23.63 59.64
C ARG A 714 -6.52 25.11 59.42
N TYR A 715 -6.47 25.58 58.19
CA TYR A 715 -6.90 26.94 57.90
C TYR A 715 -8.44 27.06 58.12
N LEU A 716 -9.23 26.06 57.75
CA LEU A 716 -10.66 26.04 58.09
C LEU A 716 -10.93 26.04 59.58
N GLN A 717 -10.21 25.23 60.35
CA GLN A 717 -10.33 25.18 61.81
C GLN A 717 -9.94 26.56 62.43
N ALA A 718 -8.84 27.17 61.96
CA ALA A 718 -8.42 28.49 62.43
C ALA A 718 -9.43 29.57 62.09
N LEU A 719 -10.08 29.51 60.95
CA LEU A 719 -11.18 30.40 60.57
C LEU A 719 -12.36 30.28 61.53
N HIS A 720 -12.87 29.07 61.79
CA HIS A 720 -13.98 28.81 62.68
C HIS A 720 -13.66 29.24 64.12
N GLU A 721 -12.47 29.01 64.63
CA GLU A 721 -12.02 29.46 65.95
C GLU A 721 -12.02 30.99 66.08
N GLN A 722 -11.65 31.73 65.04
CA GLN A 722 -11.66 33.16 65.03
C GLN A 722 -13.04 33.77 64.85
N GLU A 723 -13.94 33.16 64.07
CA GLU A 723 -15.34 33.57 64.01
C GLU A 723 -16.09 33.37 65.30
N HIS A 724 -15.83 32.29 66.03
CA HIS A 724 -16.48 32.04 67.33
C HIS A 724 -15.94 32.97 68.48
N ARG A 725 -14.75 33.53 68.33
CA ARG A 725 -14.20 34.51 69.27
C ARG A 725 -14.66 35.94 68.96
N LYS A 726 -15.98 36.17 68.88
CA LYS A 726 -16.56 37.53 68.69
C LYS A 726 -16.31 38.52 69.80
N ALA A 727 -15.26 38.42 70.61
CA ALA A 727 -14.83 39.42 71.57
C ALA A 727 -13.53 40.12 71.09
N PRO A 728 -13.34 41.42 71.41
CA PRO A 728 -12.25 42.24 70.88
C PRO A 728 -10.95 42.02 71.65
N GLU A 729 -10.44 40.81 71.64
CA GLU A 729 -9.04 40.57 72.04
C GLU A 729 -8.24 40.16 70.83
N ARG A 730 -7.28 40.99 70.54
CA ARG A 730 -6.26 40.86 69.53
C ARG A 730 -5.70 39.43 69.48
N ALA A 731 -6.31 38.64 68.69
CA ALA A 731 -5.90 37.25 68.57
C ALA A 731 -4.50 37.15 67.93
N ALA A 732 -3.68 36.44 68.62
CA ALA A 732 -2.56 35.77 67.95
C ALA A 732 -3.12 34.93 66.82
N GLY A 733 -2.70 35.18 65.59
CA GLY A 733 -3.09 34.33 64.45
C GLY A 733 -2.73 32.84 64.72
N PRO A 734 -3.29 31.90 63.98
CA PRO A 734 -3.11 30.47 64.26
C PRO A 734 -1.62 30.17 64.20
N ALA A 735 -1.05 29.88 65.40
CA ALA A 735 0.28 29.30 65.46
C ALA A 735 0.19 27.95 64.76
N LEU A 736 0.76 27.81 63.58
CA LEU A 736 0.99 26.53 62.97
C LEU A 736 1.87 25.72 63.94
N GLN A 737 1.24 24.96 64.84
CA GLN A 737 1.99 23.95 65.60
C GLN A 737 2.64 22.99 64.60
N ARG A 738 3.83 22.57 64.88
CA ARG A 738 4.59 21.55 64.11
C ARG A 738 3.65 20.44 63.60
N VAL A 739 3.49 20.34 62.30
CA VAL A 739 2.75 19.26 61.69
C VAL A 739 3.55 18.01 61.84
N SER A 740 2.98 16.94 62.37
CA SER A 740 3.63 15.64 62.32
C SER A 740 3.94 15.28 60.86
N PRO A 741 5.16 14.89 60.55
CA PRO A 741 5.58 14.58 59.17
C PRO A 741 4.72 13.51 58.49
N GLN A 742 4.09 12.60 59.26
CA GLN A 742 3.23 11.53 58.74
C GLN A 742 1.95 11.95 58.00
N ALA A 743 1.60 13.26 58.02
CA ALA A 743 0.40 13.78 57.38
C ALA A 743 0.68 14.66 56.13
N MET A 744 1.93 14.75 55.68
CA MET A 744 2.33 15.75 54.71
C MET A 744 3.18 15.14 53.58
N ALA A 745 2.61 14.21 52.90
CA ALA A 745 3.28 13.56 51.79
C ALA A 745 3.08 14.28 50.48
N ALA A 746 4.17 14.58 49.87
CA ALA A 746 4.51 14.76 48.46
C ALA A 746 4.08 16.08 47.79
N ALA A 747 5.05 16.92 47.50
CA ALA A 747 4.99 17.93 46.45
C ALA A 747 4.94 17.28 45.05
N PRO A 748 4.36 17.93 44.02
CA PRO A 748 4.31 17.32 42.71
C PRO A 748 5.70 16.99 42.21
N ARG A 749 5.88 15.75 41.78
CA ARG A 749 7.10 15.31 41.11
C ARG A 749 7.34 16.19 39.88
N PRO A 750 8.56 16.64 39.61
CA PRO A 750 8.91 17.40 38.44
C PRO A 750 8.72 16.60 37.14
#